data_dd0f8885ac89906722f5d13e869a4882
#
_entry.id   dd0f8885ac89906722f5d13e869a4882
#
_cell.length_a   1.000
_cell.length_b   1.000
_cell.length_c   1.000
_cell.angle_alpha   90.00
_cell.angle_beta   90.00
_cell.angle_gamma   90.00
#
_symmetry.space_group_name_H-M   'P 1'
#
loop_
_entity.id
_entity.type
_entity.pdbx_description
1 polymer ?
#
loop_
_entity_poly.entity_id
_entity_poly.type
_entity_poly.pdbx_seq_one_letter_code
_entity_poly.pdbx_strand_id
1 'polypeptide(L)'
;MGLLNKLTIKNLKLNKKRTIVTIIGIMLSVALITAVASMYSSAIQSLINYETREKGNFHVAFFDVPVSEITTFKNNRKIESINLTQSIGYSKIDSQNEYKPYAYIKSFTSDSLKNLSIKLVEGRLPQNENEIIIPTHLKTNGRIFLNVGDTISLDIGKRVDSTGYELNQFNPFQKNEENNSSEQIIDTQKKEYKIVGIIERPATNIEQHSAPGYTFITYLDSNNLSGNVDLYTRYTKDGMKNVYEVTANILGVDAEKYERYLNPTGEEPDEDIIKFGAEVENKYKTNINQYLIDLETDPIGSSSVGGLGIVVGIVVGIIVFTSVFCIKNSFDISITEKTKQYGMLRSIGATKKQIKRNVFYEATVLGIIGISLGIILGFLASYILIIISNYFLGNNFVTGLVLEFEFSYIAVIVAVLLGIITIYFSAFKSARRASKISPIESIRNSGDIKIKSKKLRTPKFIRKIFGIGGEISYKNLKRNKKKYRTTVISIVVSVFVFVALSSFMSMAFVTVENELQISDYNVSLSSTSIYDASEEKYNKFIDTTKLDNIEDYTILRNVGFEYKNRRFNPEYIKWGDLDLDEKVENEATEYFNIYTLGKEQYNKYIKTLGLNYDEIKDKAILMDYSKVPRYVEGKNKPEFKTMRIYDYQKGEKLEGRLIDDKPYTIEIGYVTDVVPFGLKDHADGYLIISEELYNKIAPDKMSKVIKIMYKSNNADKLQNDIDELLKGENYNLNNKEENVRAMNNLFTLVGIFLYGFIIVISLIGITNIFNTITTNMELRKQEFAMLKSIGMTNSEFKRMIRLESTFMGVKSLLFGLPIGIGLSYLIYHFLTEQSGLPYKLPVVGIIIAIVAVFILISSLMRYSMNKINKQNTIETIRNENI
;
A
#
# COMPACT_ATOMS: atom_id res chain seq x y z
N MET A 1 41.28 8.30 32.20
CA MET A 1 41.00 7.04 31.47
C MET A 1 41.69 5.90 32.21
N GLY A 2 40.94 4.89 32.73
CA GLY A 2 41.51 3.78 33.51
C GLY A 2 42.40 2.90 32.63
N LEU A 3 43.38 2.20 33.27
CA LEU A 3 44.35 1.35 32.59
C LEU A 3 43.71 0.33 31.65
N LEU A 4 42.63 -0.31 32.08
CA LEU A 4 41.88 -1.30 31.28
C LEU A 4 41.31 -0.68 30.01
N ASN A 5 40.82 0.57 30.06
CA ASN A 5 40.26 1.24 28.88
C ASN A 5 41.36 1.61 27.87
N LYS A 6 42.55 2.03 28.33
CA LYS A 6 43.73 2.26 27.46
C LYS A 6 44.16 0.97 26.78
N LEU A 7 44.13 -0.15 27.51
CA LEU A 7 44.50 -1.48 26.98
C LEU A 7 43.47 -1.93 25.91
N THR A 8 42.16 -1.66 26.11
CA THR A 8 41.11 -1.96 25.11
C THR A 8 41.35 -1.24 23.80
N ILE A 9 41.61 0.08 23.86
CA ILE A 9 41.86 0.88 22.66
C ILE A 9 43.10 0.39 21.91
N LYS A 10 44.21 0.07 22.66
CA LYS A 10 45.41 -0.48 22.06
C LYS A 10 45.16 -1.81 21.37
N ASN A 11 44.35 -2.69 21.99
CA ASN A 11 43.96 -3.98 21.41
C ASN A 11 43.11 -3.82 20.15
N LEU A 12 42.16 -2.89 20.13
CA LEU A 12 41.35 -2.56 18.94
C LEU A 12 42.23 -2.09 17.78
N LYS A 13 43.25 -1.24 18.08
CA LYS A 13 44.18 -0.75 17.06
C LYS A 13 45.14 -1.83 16.54
N LEU A 14 45.57 -2.77 17.37
CA LEU A 14 46.42 -3.90 16.96
C LEU A 14 45.67 -4.91 16.12
N ASN A 15 44.38 -5.12 16.39
CA ASN A 15 43.49 -6.06 15.67
C ASN A 15 42.61 -5.36 14.61
N LYS A 16 43.22 -4.45 13.79
CA LYS A 16 42.47 -3.59 12.82
C LYS A 16 41.47 -4.32 11.96
N LYS A 17 41.87 -5.43 11.30
CA LYS A 17 40.98 -6.18 10.35
C LYS A 17 39.67 -6.60 11.01
N ARG A 18 39.73 -7.08 12.23
CA ARG A 18 38.56 -7.55 12.96
C ARG A 18 37.74 -6.40 13.54
N THR A 19 38.40 -5.38 14.08
CA THR A 19 37.76 -4.16 14.54
C THR A 19 36.91 -3.55 13.42
N ILE A 20 37.48 -3.44 12.22
CA ILE A 20 36.76 -2.98 11.00
C ILE A 20 35.54 -3.85 10.67
N VAL A 21 35.69 -5.19 10.65
CA VAL A 21 34.57 -6.10 10.36
C VAL A 21 33.43 -5.97 11.38
N THR A 22 33.78 -5.79 12.68
CA THR A 22 32.75 -5.57 13.71
C THR A 22 32.07 -4.22 13.56
N ILE A 23 32.85 -3.15 13.24
CA ILE A 23 32.29 -1.82 12.94
C ILE A 23 31.38 -1.89 11.72
N ILE A 24 31.78 -2.57 10.64
CA ILE A 24 30.94 -2.75 9.42
C ILE A 24 29.64 -3.47 9.79
N GLY A 25 29.68 -4.51 10.62
CA GLY A 25 28.47 -5.22 11.05
C GLY A 25 27.51 -4.32 11.83
N ILE A 26 28.02 -3.49 12.75
CA ILE A 26 27.21 -2.51 13.48
C ILE A 26 26.69 -1.43 12.53
N MET A 27 27.56 -0.87 11.69
CA MET A 27 27.27 0.16 10.71
C MET A 27 26.15 -0.26 9.75
N LEU A 28 26.25 -1.45 9.14
CA LEU A 28 25.22 -1.97 8.23
C LEU A 28 23.89 -2.18 8.94
N SER A 29 23.92 -2.67 10.18
CA SER A 29 22.70 -2.85 10.98
C SER A 29 22.00 -1.55 11.28
N VAL A 30 22.76 -0.53 11.71
CA VAL A 30 22.20 0.79 12.01
C VAL A 30 21.83 1.53 10.74
N ALA A 31 22.61 1.40 9.66
CA ALA A 31 22.28 1.98 8.36
C ALA A 31 20.93 1.47 7.84
N LEU A 32 20.66 0.17 8.01
CA LEU A 32 19.40 -0.42 7.60
C LEU A 32 18.22 0.08 8.45
N ILE A 33 18.38 0.16 9.78
CA ILE A 33 17.35 0.73 10.66
C ILE A 33 17.07 2.20 10.27
N THR A 34 18.14 2.99 10.07
CA THR A 34 18.02 4.41 9.66
C THR A 34 17.35 4.55 8.30
N ALA A 35 17.76 3.74 7.32
CA ALA A 35 17.16 3.78 5.98
C ALA A 35 15.65 3.47 6.03
N VAL A 36 15.24 2.40 6.74
CA VAL A 36 13.83 2.04 6.88
C VAL A 36 13.03 3.13 7.57
N ALA A 37 13.55 3.66 8.70
CA ALA A 37 12.86 4.72 9.43
C ALA A 37 12.79 6.04 8.63
N SER A 38 13.86 6.41 7.92
CA SER A 38 13.91 7.60 7.05
C SER A 38 12.94 7.47 5.87
N MET A 39 12.89 6.30 5.23
CA MET A 39 11.98 6.04 4.11
C MET A 39 10.53 6.08 4.55
N TYR A 40 10.19 5.49 5.70
CA TYR A 40 8.86 5.57 6.26
C TYR A 40 8.47 7.03 6.54
N SER A 41 9.35 7.79 7.19
CA SER A 41 9.12 9.22 7.45
C SER A 41 8.95 10.03 6.16
N SER A 42 9.79 9.76 5.14
CA SER A 42 9.70 10.42 3.83
C SER A 42 8.40 10.05 3.09
N ALA A 43 7.97 8.79 3.17
CA ALA A 43 6.73 8.35 2.56
C ALA A 43 5.51 9.02 3.21
N ILE A 44 5.44 9.08 4.54
CA ILE A 44 4.36 9.79 5.27
C ILE A 44 4.37 11.28 4.92
N GLN A 45 5.54 11.93 4.92
CA GLN A 45 5.62 13.35 4.56
C GLN A 45 5.21 13.61 3.10
N SER A 46 5.58 12.71 2.19
CA SER A 46 5.16 12.81 0.77
C SER A 46 3.64 12.66 0.63
N LEU A 47 3.00 11.79 1.42
CA LEU A 47 1.54 11.66 1.46
C LEU A 47 0.87 12.91 2.05
N ILE A 48 1.44 13.49 3.11
CA ILE A 48 0.97 14.77 3.68
C ILE A 48 1.07 15.89 2.64
N ASN A 49 2.22 16.00 1.95
CA ASN A 49 2.43 17.00 0.91
C ASN A 49 1.46 16.79 -0.26
N TYR A 50 1.23 15.54 -0.66
CA TYR A 50 0.27 15.19 -1.70
C TYR A 50 -1.15 15.58 -1.30
N GLU A 51 -1.62 15.18 -0.12
CA GLU A 51 -2.97 15.47 0.37
C GLU A 51 -3.20 16.99 0.51
N THR A 52 -2.21 17.69 1.07
CA THR A 52 -2.23 19.15 1.18
C THR A 52 -2.29 19.84 -0.19
N ARG A 53 -1.58 19.31 -1.19
CA ARG A 53 -1.58 19.83 -2.56
C ARG A 53 -2.89 19.54 -3.29
N GLU A 54 -3.53 18.39 -3.02
CA GLU A 54 -4.77 17.99 -3.70
C GLU A 54 -6.02 18.59 -3.05
N LYS A 55 -6.12 18.65 -1.73
CA LYS A 55 -7.31 19.10 -1.01
C LYS A 55 -7.13 20.42 -0.27
N GLY A 56 -5.91 20.84 -0.01
CA GLY A 56 -5.59 22.02 0.77
C GLY A 56 -5.13 21.72 2.20
N ASN A 57 -4.45 22.66 2.81
CA ASN A 57 -3.83 22.55 4.13
C ASN A 57 -4.82 22.91 5.24
N PHE A 58 -5.78 22.05 5.51
CA PHE A 58 -6.77 22.19 6.59
C PHE A 58 -7.16 20.83 7.18
N HIS A 59 -7.65 20.84 8.42
CA HIS A 59 -8.14 19.64 9.12
C HIS A 59 -9.67 19.60 9.17
N VAL A 60 -10.31 20.72 9.45
CA VAL A 60 -11.78 20.83 9.51
C VAL A 60 -12.23 22.09 8.78
N ALA A 61 -13.15 21.94 7.84
CA ALA A 61 -13.85 23.05 7.24
C ALA A 61 -15.24 23.23 7.89
N PHE A 62 -15.60 24.48 8.15
CA PHE A 62 -16.92 24.90 8.61
C PHE A 62 -17.52 25.82 7.56
N PHE A 63 -18.72 25.53 7.08
CA PHE A 63 -19.36 26.27 6.01
C PHE A 63 -20.45 27.17 6.55
N ASP A 64 -20.60 28.32 5.90
CA ASP A 64 -21.68 29.29 6.13
C ASP A 64 -21.72 29.90 7.55
N VAL A 65 -20.56 30.18 8.13
CA VAL A 65 -20.37 30.69 9.49
C VAL A 65 -20.53 32.22 9.49
N PRO A 66 -21.37 32.81 10.35
CA PRO A 66 -21.48 34.26 10.47
C PRO A 66 -20.15 34.92 10.83
N VAL A 67 -19.84 36.06 10.19
CA VAL A 67 -18.58 36.80 10.45
C VAL A 67 -18.44 37.18 11.93
N SER A 68 -19.55 37.42 12.66
CA SER A 68 -19.54 37.69 14.09
C SER A 68 -18.96 36.54 14.93
N GLU A 69 -19.01 35.32 14.47
CA GLU A 69 -18.52 34.13 15.20
C GLU A 69 -17.05 33.76 14.90
N ILE A 70 -16.41 34.39 13.91
CA ILE A 70 -14.98 34.14 13.57
C ILE A 70 -14.08 34.29 14.79
N THR A 71 -14.39 35.22 15.69
CA THR A 71 -13.61 35.45 16.91
C THR A 71 -13.60 34.25 17.85
N THR A 72 -14.65 33.44 17.89
CA THR A 72 -14.73 32.20 18.65
C THR A 72 -13.71 31.20 18.16
N PHE A 73 -13.57 31.05 16.85
CA PHE A 73 -12.57 30.18 16.24
C PHE A 73 -11.14 30.71 16.43
N LYS A 74 -10.91 32.01 16.25
CA LYS A 74 -9.58 32.65 16.45
C LYS A 74 -9.07 32.55 17.87
N ASN A 75 -9.98 32.59 18.86
CA ASN A 75 -9.63 32.51 20.27
C ASN A 75 -9.51 31.04 20.78
N ASN A 76 -9.85 30.05 19.97
CA ASN A 76 -9.74 28.66 20.36
C ASN A 76 -8.28 28.19 20.32
N ARG A 77 -7.70 27.86 21.47
CA ARG A 77 -6.31 27.42 21.63
C ARG A 77 -5.98 26.11 20.92
N LYS A 78 -6.98 25.34 20.47
CA LYS A 78 -6.81 24.09 19.72
C LYS A 78 -6.74 24.32 18.21
N ILE A 79 -7.03 25.55 17.74
CA ILE A 79 -6.91 25.98 16.34
C ILE A 79 -5.58 26.70 16.17
N GLU A 80 -4.79 26.28 15.18
CA GLU A 80 -3.49 26.85 14.83
C GLU A 80 -3.64 28.01 13.83
N SER A 81 -4.45 27.81 12.78
CA SER A 81 -4.69 28.82 11.75
C SER A 81 -6.08 28.64 11.10
N ILE A 82 -6.54 29.71 10.47
CA ILE A 82 -7.84 29.78 9.80
C ILE A 82 -7.66 30.39 8.43
N ASN A 83 -8.14 29.73 7.40
CA ASN A 83 -8.24 30.24 6.04
C ASN A 83 -9.69 30.57 5.74
N LEU A 84 -9.96 31.79 5.24
CA LEU A 84 -11.30 32.31 5.03
C LEU A 84 -11.62 32.33 3.55
N THR A 85 -12.82 31.88 3.20
CA THR A 85 -13.42 32.07 1.88
C THR A 85 -14.88 32.54 2.04
N GLN A 86 -15.42 33.19 1.01
CA GLN A 86 -16.81 33.66 1.04
C GLN A 86 -17.48 33.39 -0.29
N SER A 87 -18.68 32.83 -0.24
CA SER A 87 -19.56 32.72 -1.39
C SER A 87 -20.11 34.09 -1.76
N ILE A 88 -19.94 34.49 -3.04
CA ILE A 88 -20.54 35.75 -3.53
C ILE A 88 -21.88 35.45 -4.20
N GLY A 89 -21.99 34.36 -4.94
CA GLY A 89 -23.23 33.95 -5.59
C GLY A 89 -23.01 33.25 -6.92
N TYR A 90 -24.11 33.17 -7.68
CA TYR A 90 -24.17 32.47 -8.96
C TYR A 90 -24.52 33.45 -10.08
N SER A 91 -23.96 33.21 -11.25
CA SER A 91 -24.37 33.88 -12.49
C SER A 91 -24.64 32.84 -13.57
N LYS A 92 -25.74 32.99 -14.30
CA LYS A 92 -25.99 32.11 -15.44
C LYS A 92 -24.97 32.39 -16.54
N ILE A 93 -24.43 31.34 -17.15
CA ILE A 93 -23.49 31.44 -18.25
C ILE A 93 -23.95 30.55 -19.40
N ASP A 94 -23.47 30.80 -20.60
CA ASP A 94 -23.82 30.05 -21.80
C ASP A 94 -22.98 28.76 -21.91
N SER A 95 -23.15 27.88 -20.88
CA SER A 95 -22.49 26.59 -20.82
C SER A 95 -23.19 25.56 -21.69
N GLN A 96 -22.46 24.81 -22.49
CA GLN A 96 -23.02 23.66 -23.21
C GLN A 96 -23.34 22.47 -22.28
N ASN A 97 -22.76 22.45 -21.06
CA ASN A 97 -23.13 21.47 -20.06
C ASN A 97 -24.43 21.90 -19.34
N GLU A 98 -25.55 21.31 -19.70
CA GLU A 98 -26.88 21.62 -19.17
C GLU A 98 -27.01 21.42 -17.64
N TYR A 99 -26.14 20.57 -17.01
CA TYR A 99 -26.12 20.33 -15.58
C TYR A 99 -25.15 21.24 -14.83
N LYS A 100 -24.41 22.10 -15.56
CA LYS A 100 -23.45 23.06 -15.01
C LYS A 100 -23.65 24.41 -15.68
N PRO A 101 -24.86 25.03 -15.53
CA PRO A 101 -25.24 26.25 -16.26
C PRO A 101 -24.71 27.53 -15.61
N TYR A 102 -23.97 27.47 -14.51
CA TYR A 102 -23.58 28.63 -13.74
C TYR A 102 -22.07 28.84 -13.62
N ALA A 103 -21.67 30.11 -13.52
CA ALA A 103 -20.46 30.50 -12.83
C ALA A 103 -20.81 30.69 -11.34
N TYR A 104 -20.08 30.04 -10.47
CA TYR A 104 -20.13 30.21 -9.02
C TYR A 104 -18.95 31.07 -8.58
N ILE A 105 -19.21 32.24 -8.02
CA ILE A 105 -18.18 33.19 -7.64
C ILE A 105 -17.90 33.03 -6.16
N LYS A 106 -16.63 32.75 -5.82
CA LYS A 106 -16.15 32.60 -4.45
C LYS A 106 -14.91 33.44 -4.22
N SER A 107 -14.87 34.19 -3.16
CA SER A 107 -13.73 35.03 -2.79
C SER A 107 -12.84 34.35 -1.77
N PHE A 108 -11.53 34.55 -1.90
CA PHE A 108 -10.48 33.94 -1.08
C PHE A 108 -9.56 35.01 -0.52
N THR A 109 -9.21 34.90 0.78
CA THR A 109 -8.16 35.75 1.34
C THR A 109 -6.80 35.38 0.74
N SER A 110 -5.80 36.25 0.90
CA SER A 110 -4.44 35.98 0.43
C SER A 110 -3.85 34.68 0.98
N ASP A 111 -4.15 34.34 2.24
CA ASP A 111 -3.70 33.11 2.87
C ASP A 111 -4.46 31.88 2.33
N SER A 112 -5.76 32.03 2.09
CA SER A 112 -6.58 30.96 1.50
C SER A 112 -6.15 30.62 0.09
N LEU A 113 -5.79 31.62 -0.74
CA LEU A 113 -5.25 31.40 -2.09
C LEU A 113 -3.94 30.58 -2.10
N LYS A 114 -3.15 30.65 -1.02
CA LYS A 114 -1.90 29.88 -0.87
C LYS A 114 -2.13 28.49 -0.28
N ASN A 115 -3.07 28.38 0.67
CA ASN A 115 -3.22 27.19 1.50
C ASN A 115 -4.29 26.20 1.03
N LEU A 116 -5.24 26.63 0.15
CA LEU A 116 -6.39 25.82 -0.26
C LEU A 116 -6.25 25.25 -1.68
N SER A 117 -5.06 24.77 -2.06
CA SER A 117 -4.85 24.00 -3.28
C SER A 117 -5.34 24.67 -4.58
N ILE A 118 -5.04 25.96 -4.77
CA ILE A 118 -5.32 26.66 -6.02
C ILE A 118 -4.12 26.50 -6.96
N LYS A 119 -4.26 25.66 -7.98
CA LYS A 119 -3.19 25.33 -8.93
C LYS A 119 -3.30 26.23 -10.17
N LEU A 120 -2.41 27.23 -10.25
CA LEU A 120 -2.34 28.16 -11.38
C LEU A 120 -1.75 27.49 -12.62
N VAL A 121 -2.46 27.60 -13.76
CA VAL A 121 -2.02 27.10 -15.07
C VAL A 121 -1.44 28.22 -15.91
N GLU A 122 -2.09 29.40 -15.89
CA GLU A 122 -1.68 30.56 -16.69
C GLU A 122 -2.00 31.84 -15.91
N GLY A 123 -1.21 32.90 -16.12
CA GLY A 123 -1.41 34.21 -15.51
C GLY A 123 -0.94 34.31 -14.06
N ARG A 124 -1.76 34.94 -13.20
CA ARG A 124 -1.47 35.15 -11.77
C ARG A 124 -2.73 35.05 -10.90
N LEU A 125 -2.53 34.94 -9.58
CA LEU A 125 -3.62 35.02 -8.60
C LEU A 125 -4.21 36.44 -8.49
N PRO A 126 -5.50 36.59 -8.12
CA PRO A 126 -6.16 37.85 -7.97
C PRO A 126 -5.61 38.63 -6.76
N GLN A 127 -5.51 39.98 -6.89
CA GLN A 127 -4.95 40.85 -5.87
C GLN A 127 -5.99 41.85 -5.33
N ASN A 128 -7.13 41.98 -6.01
CA ASN A 128 -8.24 42.82 -5.60
C ASN A 128 -9.58 42.23 -6.04
N GLU A 129 -10.67 42.78 -5.51
CA GLU A 129 -12.03 42.26 -5.70
C GLU A 129 -12.59 42.37 -7.14
N ASN A 130 -11.91 43.09 -8.04
CA ASN A 130 -12.30 43.22 -9.45
C ASN A 130 -11.50 42.27 -10.37
N GLU A 131 -10.59 41.49 -9.81
CA GLU A 131 -9.84 40.50 -10.51
C GLU A 131 -10.40 39.09 -10.25
N ILE A 132 -10.41 38.25 -11.26
CA ILE A 132 -10.94 36.90 -11.14
C ILE A 132 -10.03 35.88 -11.86
N ILE A 133 -9.98 34.66 -11.38
CA ILE A 133 -9.38 33.51 -12.04
C ILE A 133 -10.45 32.48 -12.34
N ILE A 134 -10.31 31.81 -13.48
CA ILE A 134 -11.29 30.87 -14.02
C ILE A 134 -10.69 29.47 -14.17
N PRO A 135 -11.48 28.39 -14.02
CA PRO A 135 -10.98 27.04 -14.12
C PRO A 135 -10.88 26.53 -15.57
N THR A 136 -9.87 25.71 -15.88
CA THR A 136 -9.62 25.13 -17.21
C THR A 136 -10.82 24.36 -17.78
N HIS A 137 -11.57 23.67 -16.92
CA HIS A 137 -12.73 22.86 -17.35
C HIS A 137 -13.95 23.70 -17.79
N LEU A 138 -13.92 25.02 -17.59
CA LEU A 138 -14.87 25.92 -18.23
C LEU A 138 -14.78 25.82 -19.75
N LYS A 139 -13.54 25.70 -20.28
CA LYS A 139 -13.29 25.51 -21.72
C LYS A 139 -13.60 24.10 -22.20
N THR A 140 -13.17 23.07 -21.45
CA THR A 140 -13.29 21.67 -21.89
C THR A 140 -14.68 21.08 -21.70
N ASN A 141 -15.36 21.44 -20.62
CA ASN A 141 -16.70 20.96 -20.26
C ASN A 141 -17.82 21.95 -20.63
N GLY A 142 -17.63 23.25 -20.34
CA GLY A 142 -18.62 24.28 -20.61
C GLY A 142 -18.58 24.85 -22.03
N ARG A 143 -17.53 24.60 -22.80
CA ARG A 143 -17.27 25.17 -24.13
C ARG A 143 -17.25 26.71 -24.17
N ILE A 144 -16.90 27.33 -23.05
CA ILE A 144 -16.76 28.78 -22.92
C ILE A 144 -15.26 29.12 -23.02
N PHE A 145 -14.92 29.95 -24.02
CA PHE A 145 -13.55 30.30 -24.37
C PHE A 145 -13.23 31.70 -23.88
N LEU A 146 -12.56 31.81 -22.74
CA LEU A 146 -12.08 33.03 -22.12
C LEU A 146 -10.59 32.95 -21.89
N ASN A 147 -9.87 34.07 -22.03
CA ASN A 147 -8.41 34.12 -21.90
C ASN A 147 -7.99 35.10 -20.79
N VAL A 148 -6.73 34.97 -20.36
CA VAL A 148 -6.13 35.95 -19.44
C VAL A 148 -6.08 37.32 -20.13
N GLY A 149 -6.60 38.35 -19.44
CA GLY A 149 -6.71 39.72 -19.93
C GLY A 149 -8.14 40.14 -20.35
N ASP A 150 -9.01 39.14 -20.62
CA ASP A 150 -10.42 39.43 -20.94
C ASP A 150 -11.16 40.03 -19.74
N THR A 151 -12.25 40.76 -20.03
CA THR A 151 -13.19 41.28 -19.04
C THR A 151 -14.51 40.53 -19.18
N ILE A 152 -15.05 40.04 -18.07
CA ILE A 152 -16.35 39.36 -18.03
C ILE A 152 -17.31 40.13 -17.14
N SER A 153 -18.55 40.33 -17.62
CA SER A 153 -19.64 40.93 -16.86
C SER A 153 -20.61 39.82 -16.44
N LEU A 154 -20.88 39.72 -15.15
CA LEU A 154 -21.70 38.70 -14.54
C LEU A 154 -22.84 39.32 -13.73
N ASP A 155 -24.06 38.79 -13.93
CA ASP A 155 -25.23 39.14 -13.10
C ASP A 155 -25.32 38.14 -11.96
N ILE A 156 -24.74 38.49 -10.80
CA ILE A 156 -24.51 37.60 -9.68
C ILE A 156 -25.64 37.69 -8.67
N GLY A 157 -26.27 36.60 -8.35
CA GLY A 157 -27.38 36.50 -7.40
C GLY A 157 -27.38 35.20 -6.61
N LYS A 158 -28.48 34.98 -5.89
CA LYS A 158 -28.74 33.79 -5.09
C LYS A 158 -29.45 32.74 -5.93
N ARG A 159 -29.04 31.50 -5.81
CA ARG A 159 -29.69 30.37 -6.46
C ARG A 159 -30.77 29.79 -5.53
N VAL A 160 -32.00 29.71 -5.97
CA VAL A 160 -33.15 29.23 -5.20
C VAL A 160 -33.97 28.22 -5.99
N ASP A 161 -34.56 27.25 -5.28
CA ASP A 161 -35.51 26.31 -5.87
C ASP A 161 -36.93 26.92 -6.01
N SER A 162 -37.88 26.11 -6.50
CA SER A 162 -39.27 26.54 -6.68
C SER A 162 -40.01 26.89 -5.38
N THR A 163 -39.50 26.49 -4.22
CA THR A 163 -40.05 26.79 -2.89
C THR A 163 -39.42 28.06 -2.27
N GLY A 164 -38.38 28.63 -2.91
CA GLY A 164 -37.61 29.75 -2.41
C GLY A 164 -36.46 29.36 -1.45
N TYR A 165 -36.16 28.06 -1.33
CA TYR A 165 -35.03 27.55 -0.55
C TYR A 165 -33.72 27.91 -1.27
N GLU A 166 -32.75 28.50 -0.54
CA GLU A 166 -31.44 28.87 -1.10
C GLU A 166 -30.58 27.65 -1.32
N LEU A 167 -30.15 27.41 -2.57
CA LEU A 167 -29.33 26.29 -2.98
C LEU A 167 -27.87 26.71 -3.05
N ASN A 168 -26.97 25.77 -2.68
CA ASN A 168 -25.54 25.99 -2.69
C ASN A 168 -24.81 25.03 -3.67
N GLN A 169 -23.47 25.02 -3.68
CA GLN A 169 -22.66 24.26 -4.60
C GLN A 169 -22.73 22.73 -4.35
N PHE A 170 -23.24 22.31 -3.19
CA PHE A 170 -23.47 20.89 -2.84
C PHE A 170 -24.83 20.36 -3.32
N ASN A 171 -25.73 21.23 -3.75
CA ASN A 171 -27.00 20.85 -4.34
C ASN A 171 -26.84 20.75 -5.86
N PRO A 172 -26.88 19.55 -6.47
CA PRO A 172 -26.78 19.38 -7.92
C PRO A 172 -27.90 20.13 -8.65
N PHE A 173 -27.65 20.53 -9.90
CA PHE A 173 -28.66 21.12 -10.76
C PHE A 173 -29.78 20.12 -11.06
N GLN A 174 -31.00 20.50 -10.84
CA GLN A 174 -32.20 19.68 -11.10
C GLN A 174 -33.08 20.25 -12.20
N LYS A 175 -33.62 19.35 -13.00
CA LYS A 175 -34.64 19.68 -14.00
C LYS A 175 -35.96 19.06 -13.55
N ASN A 176 -37.09 19.74 -13.90
CA ASN A 176 -38.43 19.19 -13.69
C ASN A 176 -38.78 18.15 -14.77
N GLU A 177 -39.94 17.50 -14.64
CA GLU A 177 -40.43 16.47 -15.58
C GLU A 177 -40.54 16.96 -17.05
N GLU A 178 -40.73 18.26 -17.27
CA GLU A 178 -40.71 18.91 -18.58
C GLU A 178 -39.32 19.27 -19.11
N ASN A 179 -38.26 18.81 -18.42
CA ASN A 179 -36.85 19.11 -18.76
C ASN A 179 -36.45 20.58 -18.63
N ASN A 180 -37.25 21.42 -17.92
CA ASN A 180 -36.95 22.78 -17.61
C ASN A 180 -36.19 22.88 -16.27
N SER A 181 -35.47 24.02 -16.06
CA SER A 181 -34.85 24.30 -14.76
C SER A 181 -35.91 24.40 -13.65
N SER A 182 -35.70 23.63 -12.56
CA SER A 182 -36.54 23.73 -11.35
C SER A 182 -36.09 24.84 -10.41
N GLU A 183 -35.09 25.65 -10.79
CA GLU A 183 -34.42 26.63 -9.97
C GLU A 183 -34.16 27.93 -10.75
N GLN A 184 -33.97 29.03 -10.03
CA GLN A 184 -33.72 30.34 -10.61
C GLN A 184 -32.67 31.14 -9.81
N ILE A 185 -32.08 32.17 -10.44
CA ILE A 185 -31.20 33.10 -9.76
C ILE A 185 -32.00 34.36 -9.48
N ILE A 186 -32.02 34.81 -8.21
CA ILE A 186 -32.74 35.99 -7.75
C ILE A 186 -31.76 37.02 -7.18
N ASP A 187 -32.19 38.25 -6.94
CA ASP A 187 -31.44 39.38 -6.34
C ASP A 187 -30.11 39.64 -7.06
N THR A 188 -30.12 39.61 -8.39
CA THR A 188 -28.93 39.77 -9.20
C THR A 188 -28.33 41.18 -9.14
N GLN A 189 -27.00 41.22 -9.00
CA GLN A 189 -26.21 42.46 -9.13
C GLN A 189 -25.16 42.28 -10.22
N LYS A 190 -25.06 43.26 -11.12
CA LYS A 190 -24.08 43.23 -12.20
C LYS A 190 -22.70 43.66 -11.70
N LYS A 191 -21.70 42.79 -11.93
CA LYS A 191 -20.33 43.09 -11.57
C LYS A 191 -19.38 42.69 -12.71
N GLU A 192 -18.38 43.55 -12.96
CA GLU A 192 -17.35 43.30 -13.99
C GLU A 192 -16.08 42.85 -13.33
N TYR A 193 -15.45 41.82 -13.95
CA TYR A 193 -14.19 41.26 -13.48
C TYR A 193 -13.19 41.19 -14.63
N LYS A 194 -11.93 41.50 -14.32
CA LYS A 194 -10.81 41.21 -15.23
C LYS A 194 -10.26 39.81 -14.93
N ILE A 195 -10.17 38.98 -15.95
CA ILE A 195 -9.57 37.66 -15.83
C ILE A 195 -8.04 37.82 -15.79
N VAL A 196 -7.44 37.41 -14.67
CA VAL A 196 -5.99 37.54 -14.44
C VAL A 196 -5.24 36.24 -14.42
N GLY A 197 -5.96 35.11 -14.41
CA GLY A 197 -5.34 33.78 -14.46
C GLY A 197 -6.34 32.68 -14.76
N ILE A 198 -5.79 31.54 -15.12
CA ILE A 198 -6.48 30.27 -15.35
C ILE A 198 -5.92 29.24 -14.37
N ILE A 199 -6.80 28.50 -13.69
CA ILE A 199 -6.44 27.47 -12.72
C ILE A 199 -6.89 26.08 -13.17
N GLU A 200 -6.27 25.04 -12.66
CA GLU A 200 -6.86 23.70 -12.72
C GLU A 200 -8.25 23.70 -12.08
N ARG A 201 -9.03 22.65 -12.33
CA ARG A 201 -10.30 22.49 -11.62
C ARG A 201 -10.04 22.51 -10.11
N PRO A 202 -10.78 23.31 -9.32
CA PRO A 202 -10.65 23.31 -7.86
C PRO A 202 -10.87 21.92 -7.26
N ALA A 203 -10.25 21.67 -6.12
CA ALA A 203 -10.37 20.42 -5.38
C ALA A 203 -11.84 20.09 -5.04
N THR A 204 -12.15 18.81 -4.87
CA THR A 204 -13.53 18.32 -4.67
C THR A 204 -14.22 18.84 -3.41
N ASN A 205 -13.46 19.30 -2.42
CA ASN A 205 -13.97 20.01 -1.23
C ASN A 205 -14.40 21.44 -1.51
N ILE A 206 -14.01 22.04 -2.64
CA ILE A 206 -14.40 23.37 -3.11
C ILE A 206 -15.44 23.24 -4.23
N GLU A 207 -15.22 22.33 -5.18
CA GLU A 207 -16.12 22.09 -6.30
C GLU A 207 -16.32 20.58 -6.51
N GLN A 208 -17.42 20.03 -5.99
CA GLN A 208 -17.78 18.62 -6.21
C GLN A 208 -18.01 18.33 -7.71
N HIS A 209 -17.93 17.06 -8.10
CA HIS A 209 -18.20 16.65 -9.50
C HIS A 209 -19.62 17.01 -9.95
N SER A 210 -20.59 16.90 -9.05
CA SER A 210 -22.00 17.24 -9.26
C SER A 210 -22.34 18.72 -9.09
N ALA A 211 -21.35 19.56 -8.75
CA ALA A 211 -21.59 21.00 -8.53
C ALA A 211 -22.14 21.71 -9.78
N PRO A 212 -23.19 22.51 -9.67
CA PRO A 212 -23.88 23.13 -10.81
C PRO A 212 -23.16 24.36 -11.35
N GLY A 213 -22.15 24.87 -10.65
CA GLY A 213 -21.39 26.05 -11.05
C GLY A 213 -19.91 25.74 -11.26
N TYR A 214 -19.29 26.37 -12.29
CA TYR A 214 -17.84 26.46 -12.39
C TYR A 214 -17.33 27.45 -11.38
N THR A 215 -16.41 27.06 -10.51
CA THR A 215 -15.94 27.94 -9.44
C THR A 215 -14.95 28.97 -9.98
N PHE A 216 -15.37 30.24 -10.02
CA PHE A 216 -14.53 31.37 -10.31
C PHE A 216 -14.05 31.98 -9.00
N ILE A 217 -12.76 32.29 -8.90
CA ILE A 217 -12.16 32.73 -7.64
C ILE A 217 -11.71 34.19 -7.77
N THR A 218 -12.16 35.04 -6.82
CA THR A 218 -11.73 36.42 -6.68
C THR A 218 -11.05 36.66 -5.33
N TYR A 219 -10.58 37.87 -5.08
CA TYR A 219 -9.92 38.25 -3.84
C TYR A 219 -10.93 38.65 -2.75
N LEU A 220 -10.67 38.23 -1.50
CA LEU A 220 -11.42 38.61 -0.30
C LEU A 220 -10.54 39.49 0.59
N ASP A 221 -10.99 40.72 0.84
CA ASP A 221 -10.35 41.57 1.85
C ASP A 221 -10.77 41.16 3.26
N SER A 222 -9.83 40.64 4.02
CA SER A 222 -10.04 40.19 5.40
C SER A 222 -10.47 41.30 6.37
N ASN A 223 -10.31 42.58 6.00
CA ASN A 223 -10.69 43.72 6.82
C ASN A 223 -12.13 44.16 6.57
N ASN A 224 -12.74 43.72 5.50
CA ASN A 224 -14.10 44.14 5.08
C ASN A 224 -15.03 42.93 4.89
N LEU A 225 -15.13 42.11 5.94
CA LEU A 225 -15.99 40.92 5.90
C LEU A 225 -17.42 41.23 6.30
N SER A 226 -18.41 40.71 5.60
CA SER A 226 -19.83 40.82 5.89
C SER A 226 -20.58 39.53 5.60
N GLY A 227 -21.69 39.25 6.28
CA GLY A 227 -22.50 38.06 6.06
C GLY A 227 -21.86 36.80 6.62
N ASN A 228 -21.88 35.72 5.83
CA ASN A 228 -21.33 34.43 6.24
C ASN A 228 -20.05 34.10 5.44
N VAL A 229 -19.17 33.31 6.05
CA VAL A 229 -17.87 32.86 5.48
C VAL A 229 -17.68 31.36 5.71
N ASP A 230 -16.87 30.75 4.87
CA ASP A 230 -16.39 29.39 5.13
C ASP A 230 -15.01 29.45 5.78
N LEU A 231 -14.83 28.68 6.85
CA LEU A 231 -13.58 28.59 7.61
C LEU A 231 -12.92 27.24 7.36
N TYR A 232 -11.73 27.28 6.81
CA TYR A 232 -10.87 26.09 6.70
C TYR A 232 -9.83 26.19 7.81
N THR A 233 -10.00 25.37 8.86
CA THR A 233 -9.22 25.44 10.08
C THR A 233 -8.13 24.38 10.11
N ARG A 234 -6.93 24.80 10.56
CA ARG A 234 -5.86 23.88 10.91
C ARG A 234 -5.79 23.77 12.42
N TYR A 235 -5.84 22.56 12.96
CA TYR A 235 -5.80 22.32 14.39
C TYR A 235 -4.35 22.11 14.87
N THR A 236 -4.09 22.45 16.13
CA THR A 236 -2.84 22.08 16.80
C THR A 236 -2.74 20.57 16.97
N LYS A 237 -1.55 20.06 17.28
CA LYS A 237 -1.35 18.61 17.54
C LYS A 237 -2.31 18.05 18.61
N ASP A 238 -2.62 18.83 19.64
CA ASP A 238 -3.57 18.46 20.68
C ASP A 238 -5.03 18.56 20.20
N GLY A 239 -5.32 19.54 19.37
CA GLY A 239 -6.63 19.68 18.70
C GLY A 239 -6.92 18.53 17.73
N MET A 240 -5.96 18.11 16.93
CA MET A 240 -6.10 16.98 16.01
C MET A 240 -6.40 15.65 16.73
N LYS A 241 -5.73 15.38 17.86
CA LYS A 241 -5.96 14.16 18.64
C LYS A 241 -7.37 14.06 19.20
N ASN A 242 -8.03 15.18 19.40
CA ASN A 242 -9.37 15.31 19.96
C ASN A 242 -10.30 16.00 18.95
N VAL A 243 -10.14 15.73 17.66
CA VAL A 243 -10.82 16.47 16.58
C VAL A 243 -12.34 16.45 16.72
N TYR A 244 -12.93 15.32 17.07
CA TYR A 244 -14.38 15.20 17.26
C TYR A 244 -14.87 16.01 18.46
N GLU A 245 -14.18 15.93 19.60
CA GLU A 245 -14.50 16.70 20.79
C GLU A 245 -14.39 18.22 20.57
N VAL A 246 -13.29 18.66 19.94
CA VAL A 246 -13.06 20.09 19.65
C VAL A 246 -14.10 20.61 18.67
N THR A 247 -14.42 19.85 17.63
CA THR A 247 -15.42 20.23 16.62
C THR A 247 -16.81 20.23 17.23
N ALA A 248 -17.21 19.23 17.99
CA ALA A 248 -18.48 19.17 18.70
C ALA A 248 -18.66 20.34 19.68
N ASN A 249 -17.62 20.69 20.43
CA ASN A 249 -17.63 21.86 21.34
C ASN A 249 -17.84 23.18 20.58
N ILE A 250 -17.25 23.34 19.39
CA ILE A 250 -17.49 24.51 18.52
C ILE A 250 -18.93 24.51 18.02
N LEU A 251 -19.45 23.38 17.62
CA LEU A 251 -20.85 23.22 17.20
C LEU A 251 -21.85 23.34 18.36
N GLY A 252 -21.40 23.19 19.62
CA GLY A 252 -22.25 23.17 20.81
C GLY A 252 -23.13 21.92 20.92
N VAL A 253 -22.62 20.78 20.43
CA VAL A 253 -23.29 19.48 20.43
C VAL A 253 -22.52 18.44 21.27
N ASP A 254 -23.16 17.32 21.57
CA ASP A 254 -22.53 16.24 22.34
C ASP A 254 -21.41 15.57 21.53
N ALA A 255 -20.21 15.45 22.13
CA ALA A 255 -19.02 14.97 21.43
C ALA A 255 -19.07 13.46 21.13
N GLU A 256 -19.65 12.65 22.03
CA GLU A 256 -19.75 11.19 21.86
C GLU A 256 -20.77 10.84 20.76
N LYS A 257 -21.89 11.55 20.73
CA LYS A 257 -22.89 11.40 19.65
C LYS A 257 -22.34 11.92 18.31
N TYR A 258 -21.55 13.00 18.32
CA TYR A 258 -20.93 13.53 17.10
C TYR A 258 -19.93 12.54 16.48
N GLU A 259 -19.09 11.89 17.30
CA GLU A 259 -18.17 10.87 16.83
C GLU A 259 -18.92 9.65 16.26
N ARG A 260 -19.99 9.18 16.92
CA ARG A 260 -20.84 8.09 16.41
C ARG A 260 -21.56 8.44 15.11
N TYR A 261 -22.04 9.67 14.99
CA TYR A 261 -22.66 10.17 13.76
C TYR A 261 -21.72 10.13 12.56
N LEU A 262 -20.46 10.53 12.76
CA LEU A 262 -19.46 10.54 11.69
C LEU A 262 -18.86 9.15 11.39
N ASN A 263 -18.85 8.23 12.36
CA ASN A 263 -18.29 6.90 12.24
C ASN A 263 -19.35 5.83 12.60
N PRO A 264 -20.34 5.59 11.72
CA PRO A 264 -21.36 4.59 11.97
C PRO A 264 -20.75 3.17 12.02
N THR A 265 -21.01 2.41 13.07
CA THR A 265 -20.46 1.08 13.32
C THR A 265 -21.20 -0.07 12.63
N GLY A 266 -21.76 0.14 11.45
CA GLY A 266 -22.37 -0.94 10.62
C GLY A 266 -23.74 -1.45 11.06
N GLU A 267 -24.26 -1.06 12.22
CA GLU A 267 -25.66 -1.21 12.60
C GLU A 267 -26.49 -0.07 12.01
N GLU A 268 -27.76 -0.30 11.69
CA GLU A 268 -28.64 0.78 11.23
C GLU A 268 -28.57 1.94 12.23
N PRO A 269 -28.41 3.19 11.76
CA PRO A 269 -28.28 4.32 12.67
C PRO A 269 -29.57 4.44 13.50
N ASP A 270 -29.39 4.44 14.82
CA ASP A 270 -30.44 4.64 15.81
C ASP A 270 -31.21 5.94 15.48
N GLU A 271 -32.55 5.94 15.65
CA GLU A 271 -33.37 7.15 15.44
C GLU A 271 -32.81 8.39 16.15
N ASP A 272 -32.18 8.19 17.31
CA ASP A 272 -31.52 9.27 18.06
C ASP A 272 -30.31 9.86 17.32
N ILE A 273 -29.54 9.07 16.59
CA ILE A 273 -28.42 9.53 15.77
C ILE A 273 -28.88 10.25 14.51
N ILE A 274 -29.99 9.79 13.91
CA ILE A 274 -30.59 10.48 12.75
C ILE A 274 -31.11 11.87 13.16
N LYS A 275 -31.83 11.99 14.29
CA LYS A 275 -32.28 13.27 14.84
C LYS A 275 -31.11 14.18 15.21
N PHE A 276 -30.08 13.62 15.80
CA PHE A 276 -28.85 14.34 16.13
C PHE A 276 -28.12 14.86 14.87
N GLY A 277 -28.09 14.09 13.78
CA GLY A 277 -27.55 14.54 12.49
C GLY A 277 -28.23 15.81 11.99
N ALA A 278 -29.56 15.89 12.08
CA ALA A 278 -30.30 17.10 11.74
C ALA A 278 -29.98 18.30 12.67
N GLU A 279 -29.72 18.06 13.96
CA GLU A 279 -29.27 19.09 14.90
C GLU A 279 -27.88 19.67 14.50
N VAL A 280 -26.96 18.79 14.12
CA VAL A 280 -25.60 19.15 13.66
C VAL A 280 -25.68 19.97 12.37
N GLU A 281 -26.46 19.52 11.37
CA GLU A 281 -26.61 20.19 10.07
C GLU A 281 -27.26 21.56 10.18
N ASN A 282 -28.12 21.78 11.18
CA ASN A 282 -28.78 23.08 11.41
C ASN A 282 -27.84 24.15 11.97
N LYS A 283 -26.64 23.79 12.45
CA LYS A 283 -25.70 24.80 12.96
C LYS A 283 -24.67 25.22 11.92
N TYR A 284 -23.72 24.36 11.59
CA TYR A 284 -22.76 24.57 10.50
C TYR A 284 -22.49 23.21 9.85
N LYS A 285 -22.53 23.16 8.53
CA LYS A 285 -22.04 22.01 7.82
C LYS A 285 -20.53 21.90 8.00
N THR A 286 -20.03 20.72 8.32
CA THR A 286 -18.61 20.48 8.53
C THR A 286 -18.04 19.45 7.54
N ASN A 287 -16.75 19.58 7.23
CA ASN A 287 -15.99 18.59 6.46
C ASN A 287 -14.65 18.36 7.16
N ILE A 288 -14.41 17.12 7.61
CA ILE A 288 -13.18 16.71 8.30
C ILE A 288 -12.26 16.04 7.30
N ASN A 289 -11.03 16.54 7.15
CA ASN A 289 -9.97 15.87 6.40
C ASN A 289 -9.29 14.81 7.26
N GLN A 290 -10.05 13.72 7.56
CA GLN A 290 -9.60 12.65 8.45
C GLN A 290 -8.29 12.03 7.99
N TYR A 291 -8.10 11.86 6.67
CA TYR A 291 -6.89 11.26 6.12
C TYR A 291 -5.63 12.09 6.43
N LEU A 292 -5.69 13.41 6.32
CA LEU A 292 -4.58 14.30 6.69
C LEU A 292 -4.31 14.25 8.20
N ILE A 293 -5.37 14.25 9.01
CA ILE A 293 -5.26 14.15 10.47
C ILE A 293 -4.59 12.84 10.88
N ASP A 294 -4.98 11.72 10.29
CA ASP A 294 -4.39 10.41 10.52
C ASP A 294 -2.89 10.38 10.17
N LEU A 295 -2.52 10.94 9.03
CA LEU A 295 -1.12 11.03 8.61
C LEU A 295 -0.27 11.87 9.58
N GLU A 296 -0.82 12.96 10.14
CA GLU A 296 -0.08 13.87 11.01
C GLU A 296 -0.06 13.44 12.50
N THR A 297 -1.08 12.69 12.96
CA THR A 297 -1.22 12.33 14.38
C THR A 297 -0.80 10.92 14.70
N ASP A 298 -1.34 9.93 14.00
CA ASP A 298 -1.10 8.51 14.26
C ASP A 298 -1.05 7.69 12.96
N PRO A 299 -0.01 7.87 12.14
CA PRO A 299 0.11 7.13 10.90
C PRO A 299 0.31 5.62 11.08
N ILE A 300 0.49 5.13 12.32
CA ILE A 300 0.64 3.68 12.63
C ILE A 300 -0.68 3.07 13.08
N GLY A 301 -1.46 3.79 13.89
CA GLY A 301 -2.74 3.30 14.44
C GLY A 301 -3.94 3.52 13.54
N SER A 302 -3.83 4.40 12.54
CA SER A 302 -4.91 4.74 11.62
C SER A 302 -5.33 3.55 10.74
N SER A 303 -6.62 3.41 10.50
CA SER A 303 -7.17 2.41 9.57
C SER A 303 -6.71 2.66 8.12
N SER A 304 -6.46 3.91 7.75
CA SER A 304 -6.11 4.33 6.39
C SER A 304 -4.67 4.02 6.00
N VAL A 305 -3.70 4.19 6.92
CA VAL A 305 -2.26 4.05 6.64
C VAL A 305 -1.52 3.16 7.63
N GLY A 306 -2.18 2.70 8.69
CA GLY A 306 -1.56 1.91 9.76
C GLY A 306 -0.91 0.60 9.30
N GLY A 307 -1.42 0.01 8.23
CA GLY A 307 -0.83 -1.18 7.62
C GLY A 307 0.64 -0.98 7.21
N LEU A 308 1.02 0.19 6.70
CA LEU A 308 2.42 0.53 6.38
C LEU A 308 3.29 0.56 7.64
N GLY A 309 2.81 1.16 8.72
CA GLY A 309 3.53 1.22 10.00
C GLY A 309 3.77 -0.16 10.61
N ILE A 310 2.78 -1.05 10.55
CA ILE A 310 2.89 -2.43 11.02
C ILE A 310 3.96 -3.19 10.21
N VAL A 311 3.95 -3.09 8.88
CA VAL A 311 4.94 -3.73 8.01
C VAL A 311 6.34 -3.22 8.34
N VAL A 312 6.53 -1.91 8.47
CA VAL A 312 7.80 -1.29 8.87
C VAL A 312 8.25 -1.79 10.25
N GLY A 313 7.34 -1.87 11.22
CA GLY A 313 7.62 -2.40 12.56
C GLY A 313 8.12 -3.85 12.52
N ILE A 314 7.49 -4.72 11.72
CA ILE A 314 7.91 -6.10 11.52
C ILE A 314 9.30 -6.15 10.87
N VAL A 315 9.55 -5.38 9.84
CA VAL A 315 10.85 -5.31 9.14
C VAL A 315 11.95 -4.85 10.09
N VAL A 316 11.73 -3.77 10.85
CA VAL A 316 12.67 -3.29 11.89
C VAL A 316 12.92 -4.35 12.95
N GLY A 317 11.89 -5.05 13.41
CA GLY A 317 12.02 -6.16 14.36
C GLY A 317 12.92 -7.29 13.84
N ILE A 318 12.75 -7.69 12.58
CA ILE A 318 13.60 -8.69 11.89
C ILE A 318 15.05 -8.19 11.79
N ILE A 319 15.26 -6.91 11.45
CA ILE A 319 16.59 -6.30 11.34
C ILE A 319 17.28 -6.32 12.71
N VAL A 320 16.63 -5.88 13.77
CA VAL A 320 17.17 -5.86 15.13
C VAL A 320 17.52 -7.28 15.57
N PHE A 321 16.62 -8.24 15.36
CA PHE A 321 16.85 -9.64 15.69
C PHE A 321 18.09 -10.20 14.99
N THR A 322 18.18 -10.02 13.66
CA THR A 322 19.33 -10.48 12.86
C THR A 322 20.62 -9.81 13.31
N SER A 323 20.60 -8.51 13.55
CA SER A 323 21.72 -7.69 13.97
C SER A 323 22.26 -8.11 15.35
N VAL A 324 21.37 -8.41 16.31
CA VAL A 324 21.77 -8.93 17.63
C VAL A 324 22.58 -10.21 17.49
N PHE A 325 22.16 -11.14 16.63
CA PHE A 325 22.90 -12.38 16.41
C PHE A 325 24.26 -12.15 15.74
N CYS A 326 24.33 -11.26 14.75
CA CYS A 326 25.57 -10.92 14.04
C CYS A 326 26.59 -10.26 14.96
N ILE A 327 26.18 -9.20 15.67
CA ILE A 327 27.05 -8.43 16.57
C ILE A 327 27.49 -9.30 17.74
N LYS A 328 26.59 -10.10 18.33
CA LYS A 328 26.91 -11.05 19.40
C LYS A 328 27.96 -12.05 18.95
N ASN A 329 27.87 -12.58 17.73
CA ASN A 329 28.87 -13.50 17.20
C ASN A 329 30.26 -12.85 17.13
N SER A 330 30.36 -11.60 16.68
CA SER A 330 31.60 -10.82 16.66
C SER A 330 32.19 -10.64 18.05
N PHE A 331 31.38 -10.36 19.09
CA PHE A 331 31.82 -10.28 20.47
C PHE A 331 32.26 -11.64 21.03
N ASP A 332 31.53 -12.73 20.76
CA ASP A 332 31.89 -14.09 21.22
C ASP A 332 33.25 -14.52 20.63
N ILE A 333 33.54 -14.19 19.38
CA ILE A 333 34.84 -14.40 18.74
C ILE A 333 35.92 -13.56 19.45
N SER A 334 35.64 -12.24 19.69
CA SER A 334 36.54 -11.33 20.42
C SER A 334 36.96 -11.89 21.76
N ILE A 335 36.00 -12.37 22.52
CA ILE A 335 36.27 -12.90 23.85
C ILE A 335 37.06 -14.21 23.78
N THR A 336 36.78 -15.09 22.84
CA THR A 336 37.50 -16.36 22.67
C THR A 336 38.99 -16.13 22.45
N GLU A 337 39.36 -15.16 21.62
CA GLU A 337 40.77 -14.77 21.40
C GLU A 337 41.39 -14.09 22.61
N LYS A 338 40.64 -13.25 23.32
CA LYS A 338 41.12 -12.56 24.52
C LYS A 338 41.04 -13.40 25.78
N THR A 339 40.66 -14.69 25.72
CA THR A 339 40.49 -15.57 26.88
C THR A 339 41.75 -15.65 27.71
N LYS A 340 42.94 -15.84 27.07
CA LYS A 340 44.24 -15.87 27.74
C LYS A 340 44.58 -14.54 28.44
N GLN A 341 44.27 -13.40 27.79
CA GLN A 341 44.46 -12.06 28.34
C GLN A 341 43.54 -11.82 29.56
N TYR A 342 42.27 -12.19 29.49
CA TYR A 342 41.33 -12.07 30.62
C TYR A 342 41.71 -13.00 31.76
N GLY A 343 42.22 -14.19 31.45
CA GLY A 343 42.79 -15.10 32.48
C GLY A 343 43.97 -14.49 33.22
N MET A 344 44.93 -13.92 32.49
CA MET A 344 46.09 -13.21 33.07
C MET A 344 45.65 -11.98 33.89
N LEU A 345 44.70 -11.17 33.40
CA LEU A 345 44.18 -10.03 34.17
C LEU A 345 43.50 -10.49 35.47
N ARG A 346 42.80 -11.61 35.45
CA ARG A 346 42.20 -12.19 36.66
C ARG A 346 43.22 -12.78 37.63
N SER A 347 44.31 -13.36 37.15
CA SER A 347 45.39 -13.84 38.01
C SER A 347 46.14 -12.70 38.75
N ILE A 348 46.17 -11.48 38.16
CA ILE A 348 46.71 -10.27 38.76
C ILE A 348 45.68 -9.52 39.62
N GLY A 349 44.47 -10.09 39.85
CA GLY A 349 43.47 -9.55 40.78
C GLY A 349 42.29 -8.79 40.11
N ALA A 350 42.14 -8.80 38.81
CA ALA A 350 40.99 -8.14 38.17
C ALA A 350 39.67 -8.83 38.54
N THR A 351 38.67 -8.04 38.98
CA THR A 351 37.38 -8.53 39.41
C THR A 351 36.49 -8.89 38.20
N LYS A 352 35.49 -9.76 38.43
CA LYS A 352 34.48 -10.11 37.41
C LYS A 352 33.74 -8.87 36.86
N LYS A 353 33.48 -7.88 37.72
CA LYS A 353 32.84 -6.61 37.39
C LYS A 353 33.71 -5.76 36.47
N GLN A 354 35.02 -5.70 36.73
CA GLN A 354 35.94 -4.96 35.88
C GLN A 354 36.08 -5.53 34.47
N ILE A 355 36.16 -6.89 34.35
CA ILE A 355 36.19 -7.54 33.02
C ILE A 355 34.89 -7.31 32.27
N LYS A 356 33.73 -7.43 32.93
CA LYS A 356 32.43 -7.15 32.33
C LYS A 356 32.35 -5.70 31.82
N ARG A 357 32.78 -4.73 32.64
CA ARG A 357 32.85 -3.30 32.28
C ARG A 357 33.78 -3.04 31.09
N ASN A 358 34.90 -3.78 31.02
CA ASN A 358 35.84 -3.67 29.90
C ASN A 358 35.21 -4.09 28.55
N VAL A 359 34.46 -5.20 28.56
CA VAL A 359 33.71 -5.64 27.34
C VAL A 359 32.64 -4.63 26.93
N PHE A 360 31.91 -4.05 27.89
CA PHE A 360 30.95 -2.99 27.57
C PHE A 360 31.61 -1.73 27.05
N TYR A 361 32.81 -1.35 27.61
CA TYR A 361 33.57 -0.24 27.08
C TYR A 361 34.02 -0.47 25.62
N GLU A 362 34.47 -1.69 25.28
CA GLU A 362 34.73 -2.11 23.89
C GLU A 362 33.48 -1.94 23.01
N ALA A 363 32.34 -2.40 23.49
CA ALA A 363 31.08 -2.27 22.80
C ALA A 363 30.67 -0.81 22.56
N THR A 364 30.86 0.06 23.55
CA THR A 364 30.60 1.51 23.42
C THR A 364 31.50 2.17 22.38
N VAL A 365 32.81 1.88 22.39
CA VAL A 365 33.75 2.47 21.42
C VAL A 365 33.41 2.05 19.99
N LEU A 366 33.16 0.77 19.77
CA LEU A 366 32.71 0.25 18.47
C LEU A 366 31.35 0.79 18.07
N GLY A 367 30.47 0.93 19.07
CA GLY A 367 29.12 1.45 18.88
C GLY A 367 29.10 2.91 18.43
N ILE A 368 29.84 3.79 19.06
CA ILE A 368 29.93 5.21 18.69
C ILE A 368 30.30 5.34 17.21
N ILE A 369 31.37 4.63 16.78
CA ILE A 369 31.81 4.69 15.38
C ILE A 369 30.78 4.06 14.45
N GLY A 370 30.31 2.87 14.79
CA GLY A 370 29.37 2.11 13.93
C GLY A 370 28.00 2.79 13.80
N ILE A 371 27.46 3.36 14.89
CA ILE A 371 26.17 4.08 14.88
C ILE A 371 26.28 5.35 14.04
N SER A 372 27.32 6.19 14.26
CA SER A 372 27.49 7.44 13.52
C SER A 372 27.64 7.20 12.01
N LEU A 373 28.49 6.24 11.62
CA LEU A 373 28.64 5.88 10.21
C LEU A 373 27.37 5.23 9.64
N GLY A 374 26.67 4.44 10.46
CA GLY A 374 25.45 3.79 10.07
C GLY A 374 24.32 4.79 9.77
N ILE A 375 24.16 5.82 10.59
CA ILE A 375 23.16 6.87 10.36
C ILE A 375 23.43 7.60 9.03
N ILE A 376 24.68 8.00 8.79
CA ILE A 376 25.05 8.71 7.55
C ILE A 376 24.76 7.84 6.32
N LEU A 377 25.20 6.58 6.35
CA LEU A 377 24.98 5.66 5.25
C LEU A 377 23.49 5.28 5.08
N GLY A 378 22.74 5.23 6.17
CA GLY A 378 21.30 4.96 6.13
C GLY A 378 20.52 6.07 5.42
N PHE A 379 20.78 7.34 5.76
CA PHE A 379 20.18 8.47 5.04
C PHE A 379 20.62 8.54 3.58
N LEU A 380 21.88 8.28 3.28
CA LEU A 380 22.37 8.23 1.91
C LEU A 380 21.67 7.12 1.11
N ALA A 381 21.50 5.94 1.70
CA ALA A 381 20.79 4.83 1.07
C ALA A 381 19.31 5.15 0.84
N SER A 382 18.63 5.76 1.82
CA SER A 382 17.26 6.25 1.70
C SER A 382 17.12 7.26 0.56
N TYR A 383 18.00 8.25 0.49
CA TYR A 383 18.02 9.26 -0.57
C TYR A 383 18.18 8.65 -1.97
N ILE A 384 19.14 7.73 -2.12
CA ILE A 384 19.37 7.03 -3.40
C ILE A 384 18.13 6.19 -3.79
N LEU A 385 17.53 5.48 -2.84
CA LEU A 385 16.35 4.68 -3.09
C LEU A 385 15.15 5.54 -3.51
N ILE A 386 14.97 6.71 -2.92
CA ILE A 386 13.92 7.67 -3.30
C ILE A 386 14.13 8.18 -4.74
N ILE A 387 15.37 8.53 -5.12
CA ILE A 387 15.69 8.92 -6.51
C ILE A 387 15.35 7.80 -7.50
N ILE A 388 15.76 6.56 -7.18
CA ILE A 388 15.46 5.41 -8.02
C ILE A 388 13.94 5.21 -8.11
N SER A 389 13.22 5.32 -7.00
CA SER A 389 11.77 5.18 -6.96
C SER A 389 11.06 6.22 -7.82
N ASN A 390 11.45 7.49 -7.71
CA ASN A 390 10.88 8.57 -8.53
C ASN A 390 11.17 8.40 -10.03
N TYR A 391 12.31 7.81 -10.40
CA TYR A 391 12.60 7.48 -11.79
C TYR A 391 11.60 6.47 -12.36
N PHE A 392 11.20 5.47 -11.56
CA PHE A 392 10.17 4.48 -11.96
C PHE A 392 8.74 5.03 -11.84
N LEU A 393 8.48 5.95 -10.89
CA LEU A 393 7.17 6.59 -10.73
C LEU A 393 6.92 7.69 -11.78
N GLY A 394 7.93 8.49 -12.12
CA GLY A 394 7.78 9.78 -12.80
C GLY A 394 7.21 9.74 -14.21
N ASN A 395 7.21 8.60 -14.92
CA ASN A 395 6.72 8.51 -16.30
C ASN A 395 5.34 7.84 -16.43
N ASN A 396 4.77 7.25 -15.38
CA ASN A 396 3.59 6.39 -15.50
C ASN A 396 2.63 6.44 -14.29
N PHE A 397 2.75 7.44 -13.40
CA PHE A 397 1.91 7.48 -12.21
C PHE A 397 0.77 8.50 -12.37
N VAL A 398 -0.44 7.99 -12.54
CA VAL A 398 -1.68 8.78 -12.74
C VAL A 398 -1.97 9.74 -11.59
N THR A 399 -1.42 9.50 -10.40
CA THR A 399 -1.75 10.27 -9.19
C THR A 399 -0.86 11.49 -8.94
N GLY A 400 0.23 11.68 -9.70
CA GLY A 400 1.17 12.80 -9.45
C GLY A 400 1.90 12.76 -8.09
N LEU A 401 1.90 11.60 -7.40
CA LEU A 401 2.64 11.42 -6.16
C LEU A 401 4.14 11.37 -6.45
N VAL A 402 4.89 12.31 -5.89
CA VAL A 402 6.36 12.34 -5.91
C VAL A 402 6.86 12.09 -4.50
N LEU A 403 7.78 11.12 -4.35
CA LEU A 403 8.42 10.89 -3.07
C LEU A 403 9.50 11.97 -2.81
N GLU A 404 9.35 12.68 -1.71
CA GLU A 404 10.31 13.70 -1.27
C GLU A 404 11.16 13.16 -0.12
N PHE A 405 12.48 13.37 -0.21
CA PHE A 405 13.36 13.00 0.88
C PHE A 405 13.21 13.98 2.04
N GLU A 406 12.75 13.46 3.19
CA GLU A 406 12.62 14.23 4.42
C GLU A 406 13.63 13.78 5.48
N PHE A 407 14.35 14.74 6.05
CA PHE A 407 15.26 14.49 7.16
C PHE A 407 14.50 14.39 8.47
N SER A 408 14.33 13.19 8.98
CA SER A 408 13.58 12.93 10.20
C SER A 408 14.49 12.81 11.43
N TYR A 409 14.31 13.71 12.39
CA TYR A 409 14.96 13.61 13.71
C TYR A 409 14.48 12.36 14.47
N ILE A 410 13.22 11.95 14.28
CA ILE A 410 12.66 10.73 14.88
C ILE A 410 13.40 9.51 14.37
N ALA A 411 13.69 9.43 13.07
CA ALA A 411 14.49 8.35 12.48
C ALA A 411 15.88 8.27 13.11
N VAL A 412 16.53 9.41 13.36
CA VAL A 412 17.83 9.45 14.07
C VAL A 412 17.70 8.92 15.50
N ILE A 413 16.71 9.39 16.26
CA ILE A 413 16.49 8.95 17.66
C ILE A 413 16.21 7.45 17.70
N VAL A 414 15.33 6.93 16.85
CA VAL A 414 15.01 5.51 16.75
C VAL A 414 16.25 4.69 16.39
N ALA A 415 17.03 5.13 15.40
CA ALA A 415 18.26 4.44 15.00
C ALA A 415 19.31 4.40 16.11
N VAL A 416 19.50 5.51 16.85
CA VAL A 416 20.43 5.57 17.99
C VAL A 416 19.94 4.66 19.11
N LEU A 417 18.67 4.74 19.51
CA LEU A 417 18.12 3.93 20.59
C LEU A 417 18.18 2.42 20.26
N LEU A 418 17.68 2.02 19.09
CA LEU A 418 17.72 0.62 18.66
C LEU A 418 19.16 0.14 18.42
N GLY A 419 20.05 0.99 17.91
CA GLY A 419 21.47 0.72 17.77
C GLY A 419 22.13 0.45 19.13
N ILE A 420 21.89 1.29 20.12
CA ILE A 420 22.39 1.11 21.50
C ILE A 420 21.83 -0.19 22.09
N ILE A 421 20.52 -0.40 22.04
CA ILE A 421 19.85 -1.62 22.56
C ILE A 421 20.48 -2.86 21.91
N THR A 422 20.61 -2.86 20.58
CA THR A 422 21.16 -3.98 19.80
C THR A 422 22.60 -4.31 20.23
N ILE A 423 23.47 -3.30 20.39
CA ILE A 423 24.88 -3.45 20.75
C ILE A 423 25.01 -3.97 22.19
N TYR A 424 24.34 -3.33 23.15
CA TYR A 424 24.44 -3.72 24.56
C TYR A 424 23.81 -5.10 24.83
N PHE A 425 22.67 -5.40 24.19
CA PHE A 425 22.03 -6.72 24.29
C PHE A 425 22.92 -7.82 23.69
N SER A 426 23.58 -7.53 22.57
CA SER A 426 24.55 -8.43 21.91
C SER A 426 25.79 -8.67 22.80
N ALA A 427 26.32 -7.61 23.39
CA ALA A 427 27.49 -7.68 24.25
C ALA A 427 27.24 -8.34 25.63
N PHE A 428 25.99 -8.27 26.14
CA PHE A 428 25.65 -8.71 27.49
C PHE A 428 26.02 -10.17 27.79
N LYS A 429 25.57 -11.10 26.92
CA LYS A 429 25.86 -12.52 27.09
C LYS A 429 27.34 -12.84 26.95
N SER A 430 28.03 -12.16 26.06
CA SER A 430 29.45 -12.27 25.80
C SER A 430 30.26 -11.69 26.96
N ALA A 431 29.87 -10.53 27.51
CA ALA A 431 30.47 -9.95 28.70
C ALA A 431 30.32 -10.85 29.95
N ARG A 432 29.14 -11.45 30.11
CA ARG A 432 28.91 -12.43 31.20
C ARG A 432 29.79 -13.68 31.08
N ARG A 433 30.04 -14.14 29.85
CA ARG A 433 30.95 -15.27 29.58
C ARG A 433 32.40 -14.89 29.88
N ALA A 434 32.86 -13.71 29.40
CA ALA A 434 34.20 -13.21 29.68
C ALA A 434 34.50 -13.10 31.17
N SER A 435 33.55 -12.60 31.95
CA SER A 435 33.68 -12.43 33.41
C SER A 435 33.75 -13.75 34.19
N LYS A 436 33.39 -14.90 33.62
CA LYS A 436 33.40 -16.21 34.26
C LYS A 436 34.66 -17.03 33.90
N ILE A 437 35.58 -16.52 33.09
CA ILE A 437 36.80 -17.20 32.71
C ILE A 437 37.65 -17.51 33.95
N SER A 438 38.06 -18.79 34.12
CA SER A 438 38.96 -19.22 35.18
C SER A 438 40.41 -18.88 34.83
N PRO A 439 41.19 -18.27 35.74
CA PRO A 439 42.62 -18.01 35.52
C PRO A 439 43.42 -19.25 35.13
N ILE A 440 43.16 -20.34 35.84
CA ILE A 440 43.88 -21.60 35.66
C ILE A 440 43.55 -22.26 34.32
N GLU A 441 42.25 -22.31 33.94
CA GLU A 441 41.82 -22.89 32.65
C GLU A 441 42.34 -22.11 31.45
N SER A 442 42.47 -20.76 31.59
CA SER A 442 42.91 -19.90 30.47
C SER A 442 44.43 -19.90 30.26
N ILE A 443 45.23 -20.14 31.31
CA ILE A 443 46.69 -20.25 31.21
C ILE A 443 47.08 -21.64 30.72
N ARG A 444 46.38 -22.68 31.19
CA ARG A 444 46.67 -24.09 30.87
C ARG A 444 46.26 -24.54 29.49
N ASN A 445 45.57 -23.73 28.72
CA ASN A 445 44.95 -24.05 27.42
C ASN A 445 44.06 -25.30 27.47
N SER A 446 43.71 -25.83 28.64
CA SER A 446 42.97 -27.05 28.87
C SER A 446 41.46 -26.81 28.84
N GLY A 447 41.00 -26.23 27.78
CA GLY A 447 39.56 -26.24 27.45
C GLY A 447 39.22 -27.65 26.97
N ASP A 448 39.36 -28.64 27.84
CA ASP A 448 38.99 -30.01 27.57
C ASP A 448 37.56 -30.08 27.08
N ILE A 449 37.42 -30.40 25.81
CA ILE A 449 36.12 -30.68 25.20
C ILE A 449 35.67 -32.05 25.74
N LYS A 450 35.03 -32.06 26.92
CA LYS A 450 34.43 -33.28 27.52
C LYS A 450 33.23 -33.73 26.70
N ILE A 451 33.49 -34.38 25.57
CA ILE A 451 32.41 -34.94 24.75
C ILE A 451 32.43 -36.47 24.94
N LYS A 452 31.32 -37.02 25.44
CA LYS A 452 31.15 -38.47 25.54
C LYS A 452 31.24 -39.08 24.13
N SER A 453 32.07 -40.15 23.96
CA SER A 453 32.30 -40.79 22.65
C SER A 453 31.02 -41.27 21.93
N LYS A 454 29.98 -41.70 22.69
CA LYS A 454 28.63 -42.01 22.16
C LYS A 454 27.99 -40.89 21.36
N LYS A 455 28.26 -39.61 21.64
CA LYS A 455 27.69 -38.43 20.93
C LYS A 455 28.39 -38.13 19.62
N LEU A 456 29.53 -38.74 19.32
CA LEU A 456 30.30 -38.52 18.08
C LEU A 456 30.04 -39.59 17.00
N ARG A 457 29.09 -40.49 17.21
CA ARG A 457 28.74 -41.50 16.20
C ARG A 457 28.23 -40.85 14.91
N THR A 458 28.79 -41.27 13.78
CA THR A 458 28.39 -40.83 12.43
C THR A 458 27.37 -41.81 11.87
N PRO A 459 26.29 -41.34 11.24
CA PRO A 459 25.38 -42.21 10.50
C PRO A 459 26.11 -42.97 9.39
N LYS A 460 25.82 -44.28 9.26
CA LYS A 460 26.50 -45.19 8.30
C LYS A 460 26.41 -44.65 6.85
N PHE A 461 25.32 -43.98 6.46
CA PHE A 461 25.13 -43.43 5.11
C PHE A 461 26.14 -42.31 4.77
N ILE A 462 26.55 -41.47 5.75
CA ILE A 462 27.54 -40.41 5.51
C ILE A 462 28.89 -41.00 5.10
N ARG A 463 29.34 -42.07 5.78
CA ARG A 463 30.55 -42.74 5.41
C ARG A 463 30.45 -43.46 4.05
N LYS A 464 29.27 -44.05 3.76
CA LYS A 464 29.02 -44.78 2.50
C LYS A 464 29.02 -43.80 1.29
N ILE A 465 28.42 -42.59 1.41
CA ILE A 465 28.30 -41.64 0.32
C ILE A 465 29.54 -40.74 0.16
N PHE A 466 30.08 -40.23 1.28
CA PHE A 466 31.14 -39.21 1.28
C PHE A 466 32.51 -39.74 1.70
N GLY A 467 32.63 -41.01 2.05
CA GLY A 467 33.88 -41.67 2.46
C GLY A 467 34.42 -41.19 3.83
N ILE A 468 35.70 -41.42 4.07
CA ILE A 468 36.40 -41.05 5.31
C ILE A 468 36.40 -39.52 5.50
N GLY A 469 36.58 -38.73 4.43
CA GLY A 469 36.54 -37.26 4.49
C GLY A 469 35.19 -36.71 4.97
N GLY A 470 34.09 -37.35 4.57
CA GLY A 470 32.76 -37.00 5.08
C GLY A 470 32.57 -37.36 6.55
N GLU A 471 33.07 -38.48 6.99
CA GLU A 471 33.00 -38.89 8.40
C GLU A 471 33.77 -37.93 9.30
N ILE A 472 34.98 -37.54 8.91
CA ILE A 472 35.83 -36.60 9.66
C ILE A 472 35.14 -35.23 9.71
N SER A 473 34.62 -34.73 8.58
CA SER A 473 33.89 -33.45 8.50
C SER A 473 32.67 -33.42 9.42
N TYR A 474 31.85 -34.48 9.40
CA TYR A 474 30.67 -34.57 10.26
C TYR A 474 31.02 -34.66 11.75
N LYS A 475 32.08 -35.45 12.13
CA LYS A 475 32.56 -35.49 13.50
C LYS A 475 33.10 -34.15 13.96
N ASN A 476 33.80 -33.40 13.10
CA ASN A 476 34.30 -32.06 13.38
C ASN A 476 33.15 -31.06 13.67
N LEU A 477 32.10 -31.12 12.87
CA LEU A 477 30.92 -30.30 13.11
C LEU A 477 30.23 -30.63 14.43
N LYS A 478 30.13 -31.88 14.80
CA LYS A 478 29.58 -32.33 16.09
C LYS A 478 30.46 -31.92 17.26
N ARG A 479 31.77 -32.04 17.12
CA ARG A 479 32.76 -31.64 18.14
C ARG A 479 32.70 -30.15 18.43
N ASN A 480 32.59 -29.34 17.39
CA ASN A 480 32.59 -27.89 17.47
C ASN A 480 31.19 -27.28 17.42
N LYS A 481 30.14 -28.04 17.80
CA LYS A 481 28.71 -27.68 17.69
C LYS A 481 28.37 -26.23 18.15
N LYS A 482 28.99 -25.75 19.23
CA LYS A 482 28.74 -24.41 19.76
C LYS A 482 29.21 -23.30 18.81
N LYS A 483 30.38 -23.49 18.18
CA LYS A 483 30.95 -22.51 17.23
C LYS A 483 30.17 -22.45 15.92
N TYR A 484 29.81 -23.61 15.36
CA TYR A 484 29.03 -23.71 14.12
C TYR A 484 27.58 -23.33 14.26
N ARG A 485 26.98 -23.46 15.46
CA ARG A 485 25.59 -23.10 15.71
C ARG A 485 25.28 -21.63 15.35
N THR A 486 26.18 -20.71 15.67
CA THR A 486 25.97 -19.27 15.40
C THR A 486 25.96 -18.99 13.90
N THR A 487 26.90 -19.62 13.14
CA THR A 487 26.92 -19.51 11.67
C THR A 487 25.66 -20.09 11.04
N VAL A 488 25.25 -21.29 11.48
CA VAL A 488 24.03 -21.95 10.98
C VAL A 488 22.80 -21.07 11.24
N ILE A 489 22.65 -20.52 12.47
CA ILE A 489 21.54 -19.62 12.80
C ILE A 489 21.54 -18.38 11.90
N SER A 490 22.71 -17.76 11.65
CA SER A 490 22.80 -16.60 10.78
C SER A 490 22.32 -16.90 9.35
N ILE A 491 22.74 -18.05 8.80
CA ILE A 491 22.26 -18.47 7.46
C ILE A 491 20.75 -18.78 7.48
N VAL A 492 20.27 -19.48 8.52
CA VAL A 492 18.83 -19.78 8.70
C VAL A 492 18.02 -18.50 8.68
N VAL A 493 18.46 -17.46 9.44
CA VAL A 493 17.76 -16.17 9.49
C VAL A 493 17.72 -15.50 8.10
N SER A 494 18.86 -15.44 7.41
CA SER A 494 18.92 -14.86 6.06
C SER A 494 18.00 -15.60 5.07
N VAL A 495 17.97 -16.94 5.15
CA VAL A 495 17.13 -17.78 4.26
C VAL A 495 15.66 -17.55 4.52
N PHE A 496 15.22 -17.61 5.80
CA PHE A 496 13.77 -17.46 6.06
C PHE A 496 13.26 -16.06 5.77
N VAL A 497 14.04 -15.02 6.05
CA VAL A 497 13.66 -13.64 5.71
C VAL A 497 13.56 -13.47 4.20
N PHE A 498 14.54 -13.97 3.45
CA PHE A 498 14.51 -13.89 1.99
C PHE A 498 13.28 -14.61 1.41
N VAL A 499 13.00 -15.84 1.86
CA VAL A 499 11.86 -16.63 1.37
C VAL A 499 10.53 -15.94 1.71
N ALA A 500 10.39 -15.41 2.93
CA ALA A 500 9.18 -14.72 3.36
C ALA A 500 8.90 -13.44 2.55
N LEU A 501 9.92 -12.59 2.36
CA LEU A 501 9.78 -11.35 1.57
C LEU A 501 9.58 -11.65 0.08
N SER A 502 10.27 -12.66 -0.48
CA SER A 502 10.04 -13.10 -1.85
C SER A 502 8.63 -13.62 -2.07
N SER A 503 8.05 -14.29 -1.06
CA SER A 503 6.66 -14.75 -1.10
C SER A 503 5.67 -13.58 -1.09
N PHE A 504 5.88 -12.59 -0.22
CA PHE A 504 5.06 -11.39 -0.18
C PHE A 504 5.01 -10.69 -1.54
N MET A 505 6.17 -10.49 -2.16
CA MET A 505 6.25 -9.88 -3.50
C MET A 505 5.53 -10.71 -4.56
N SER A 506 5.71 -12.03 -4.55
CA SER A 506 5.03 -12.91 -5.50
C SER A 506 3.51 -12.87 -5.35
N MET A 507 3.00 -12.76 -4.12
CA MET A 507 1.56 -12.64 -3.85
C MET A 507 1.01 -11.28 -4.32
N ALA A 508 1.73 -10.19 -4.06
CA ALA A 508 1.36 -8.86 -4.50
C ALA A 508 1.18 -8.79 -6.03
N PHE A 509 2.12 -9.33 -6.80
CA PHE A 509 2.00 -9.37 -8.27
C PHE A 509 0.86 -10.28 -8.76
N VAL A 510 0.58 -11.39 -8.08
CA VAL A 510 -0.54 -12.28 -8.43
C VAL A 510 -1.89 -11.59 -8.23
N THR A 511 -2.03 -10.73 -7.22
CA THR A 511 -3.27 -9.97 -6.99
C THR A 511 -3.56 -9.05 -8.18
N VAL A 512 -2.54 -8.37 -8.70
CA VAL A 512 -2.67 -7.50 -9.89
C VAL A 512 -3.00 -8.30 -11.15
N GLU A 513 -2.33 -9.43 -11.36
CA GLU A 513 -2.55 -10.29 -12.52
C GLU A 513 -3.98 -10.84 -12.55
N ASN A 514 -4.55 -11.17 -11.39
CA ASN A 514 -5.92 -11.65 -11.29
C ASN A 514 -6.96 -10.58 -11.65
N GLU A 515 -6.73 -9.32 -11.34
CA GLU A 515 -7.63 -8.24 -11.76
C GLU A 515 -7.76 -8.11 -13.28
N LEU A 516 -6.68 -8.39 -14.01
CA LEU A 516 -6.71 -8.45 -15.48
C LEU A 516 -7.41 -9.70 -16.01
N GLN A 517 -7.19 -10.86 -15.38
CA GLN A 517 -7.73 -12.14 -15.85
C GLN A 517 -9.24 -12.30 -15.62
N ILE A 518 -9.82 -11.55 -14.67
CA ILE A 518 -11.28 -11.63 -14.37
C ILE A 518 -12.13 -10.95 -15.46
N SER A 519 -11.55 -10.19 -16.39
CA SER A 519 -12.31 -9.54 -17.44
C SER A 519 -11.81 -9.87 -18.83
N ASP A 520 -12.75 -10.24 -19.70
CA ASP A 520 -12.47 -10.57 -21.09
C ASP A 520 -12.12 -9.34 -21.95
N TYR A 521 -12.22 -8.12 -21.39
CA TYR A 521 -11.98 -6.85 -22.05
C TYR A 521 -10.93 -6.00 -21.31
N ASN A 522 -10.19 -5.17 -22.03
CA ASN A 522 -9.15 -4.28 -21.46
C ASN A 522 -9.45 -2.77 -21.58
N VAL A 523 -10.40 -2.38 -22.44
CA VAL A 523 -10.85 -0.98 -22.53
C VAL A 523 -12.38 -0.93 -22.41
N SER A 524 -12.89 0.07 -21.68
CA SER A 524 -14.33 0.31 -21.60
C SER A 524 -14.64 1.79 -21.79
N LEU A 525 -15.61 2.06 -22.66
CA LEU A 525 -16.14 3.39 -22.96
C LEU A 525 -17.59 3.46 -22.54
N SER A 526 -18.01 4.50 -21.82
CA SER A 526 -19.41 4.70 -21.46
C SER A 526 -19.84 6.15 -21.62
N SER A 527 -21.08 6.35 -22.05
CA SER A 527 -21.72 7.66 -22.02
C SER A 527 -22.00 8.06 -20.57
N THR A 528 -21.83 9.34 -20.24
CA THR A 528 -21.89 9.81 -18.84
C THR A 528 -23.30 10.05 -18.32
N SER A 529 -24.32 10.22 -19.18
CA SER A 529 -25.65 10.61 -18.72
C SER A 529 -26.77 10.20 -19.68
N ILE A 530 -27.90 9.78 -19.12
CA ILE A 530 -29.18 9.59 -19.81
C ILE A 530 -29.67 10.89 -20.47
N TYR A 531 -29.34 12.00 -19.88
CA TYR A 531 -29.84 13.31 -20.27
C TYR A 531 -29.09 13.93 -21.45
N ASP A 532 -27.90 13.42 -21.74
CA ASP A 532 -27.06 13.82 -22.88
C ASP A 532 -27.10 12.77 -24.02
N ALA A 533 -28.10 11.89 -24.00
CA ALA A 533 -28.24 10.78 -24.95
C ALA A 533 -29.01 11.27 -26.22
N SER A 534 -28.27 11.74 -27.24
CA SER A 534 -28.79 12.08 -28.56
C SER A 534 -28.44 11.00 -29.59
N GLU A 535 -29.19 10.95 -30.70
CA GLU A 535 -28.92 10.06 -31.84
C GLU A 535 -27.54 10.31 -32.45
N GLU A 536 -27.14 11.57 -32.56
CA GLU A 536 -25.83 11.96 -33.07
C GLU A 536 -24.71 11.42 -32.18
N LYS A 537 -24.83 11.61 -30.87
CA LYS A 537 -23.88 11.12 -29.89
C LYS A 537 -23.79 9.60 -29.89
N TYR A 538 -24.94 8.93 -29.90
CA TYR A 538 -25.00 7.46 -30.01
C TYR A 538 -24.21 6.95 -31.22
N ASN A 539 -24.43 7.56 -32.40
CA ASN A 539 -23.73 7.17 -33.63
C ASN A 539 -22.22 7.42 -33.54
N LYS A 540 -21.77 8.53 -32.93
CA LYS A 540 -20.33 8.78 -32.67
C LYS A 540 -19.70 7.71 -31.79
N PHE A 541 -20.43 7.27 -30.76
CA PHE A 541 -19.95 6.16 -29.90
C PHE A 541 -19.90 4.84 -30.68
N ILE A 542 -20.88 4.54 -31.52
CA ILE A 542 -20.87 3.36 -32.40
C ILE A 542 -19.68 3.42 -33.37
N ASP A 543 -19.33 4.60 -33.89
CA ASP A 543 -18.19 4.74 -34.79
C ASP A 543 -16.85 4.35 -34.13
N THR A 544 -16.72 4.42 -32.80
CA THR A 544 -15.54 3.94 -32.08
C THR A 544 -15.33 2.43 -32.24
N THR A 545 -16.36 1.65 -32.54
CA THR A 545 -16.23 0.19 -32.79
C THR A 545 -15.56 -0.15 -34.13
N LYS A 546 -15.38 0.86 -34.99
CA LYS A 546 -14.74 0.71 -36.31
C LYS A 546 -13.24 1.07 -36.30
N LEU A 547 -12.70 1.49 -35.13
CA LEU A 547 -11.32 1.85 -34.99
C LEU A 547 -10.41 0.61 -35.08
N ASP A 548 -9.15 0.87 -35.47
CA ASP A 548 -8.13 -0.17 -35.52
C ASP A 548 -7.77 -0.72 -34.15
N ASN A 549 -7.08 -1.86 -34.10
CA ASN A 549 -6.60 -2.54 -32.87
C ASN A 549 -7.70 -3.14 -31.96
N ILE A 550 -8.91 -3.33 -32.48
CA ILE A 550 -10.00 -4.03 -31.78
C ILE A 550 -10.03 -5.49 -32.23
N GLU A 551 -9.87 -6.42 -31.30
CA GLU A 551 -10.02 -7.87 -31.54
C GLU A 551 -11.49 -8.31 -31.43
N ASP A 552 -12.17 -7.80 -30.41
CA ASP A 552 -13.59 -8.05 -30.16
C ASP A 552 -14.19 -6.89 -29.35
N TYR A 553 -15.52 -6.72 -29.43
CA TYR A 553 -16.23 -5.71 -28.64
C TYR A 553 -17.68 -6.12 -28.35
N THR A 554 -18.25 -5.55 -27.31
CA THR A 554 -19.68 -5.67 -27.02
C THR A 554 -20.27 -4.29 -26.72
N ILE A 555 -21.50 -4.06 -27.22
CA ILE A 555 -22.26 -2.84 -26.96
C ILE A 555 -23.30 -3.16 -25.90
N LEU A 556 -23.00 -2.82 -24.66
CA LEU A 556 -23.92 -3.02 -23.56
C LEU A 556 -24.89 -1.84 -23.43
N ARG A 557 -26.18 -2.19 -23.39
CA ARG A 557 -27.24 -1.28 -22.97
C ARG A 557 -28.07 -2.01 -21.91
N ASN A 558 -28.59 -1.28 -20.93
CA ASN A 558 -29.39 -1.90 -19.88
C ASN A 558 -30.63 -1.08 -19.55
N VAL A 559 -31.65 -1.78 -19.07
CA VAL A 559 -32.87 -1.20 -18.48
C VAL A 559 -33.16 -1.93 -17.17
N GLY A 560 -33.59 -1.20 -16.15
CA GLY A 560 -34.02 -1.77 -14.89
C GLY A 560 -35.40 -2.40 -15.01
N PHE A 561 -35.58 -3.56 -14.42
CA PHE A 561 -36.86 -4.28 -14.31
C PHE A 561 -37.14 -4.55 -12.84
N GLU A 562 -38.16 -3.87 -12.34
CA GLU A 562 -38.64 -4.04 -10.98
C GLU A 562 -39.70 -5.14 -10.96
N TYR A 563 -39.58 -6.11 -10.06
CA TYR A 563 -40.54 -7.19 -9.91
C TYR A 563 -40.73 -7.55 -8.43
N LYS A 564 -41.89 -8.12 -8.13
CA LYS A 564 -42.26 -8.66 -6.81
C LYS A 564 -42.27 -10.18 -6.84
N ASN A 565 -42.29 -10.79 -5.64
CA ASN A 565 -42.35 -12.25 -5.46
C ASN A 565 -41.10 -12.98 -5.95
N ARG A 566 -39.92 -12.52 -5.48
CA ARG A 566 -38.67 -13.22 -5.73
C ARG A 566 -38.66 -14.60 -5.08
N ARG A 567 -38.15 -15.58 -5.80
CA ARG A 567 -37.95 -16.94 -5.29
C ARG A 567 -36.47 -17.26 -5.25
N PHE A 568 -35.99 -17.40 -4.05
CA PHE A 568 -34.61 -17.81 -3.86
C PHE A 568 -34.45 -19.32 -3.97
N ASN A 569 -33.29 -19.76 -4.43
CA ASN A 569 -32.90 -21.15 -4.41
C ASN A 569 -32.76 -21.63 -2.94
N PRO A 570 -33.42 -22.77 -2.57
CA PRO A 570 -33.29 -23.29 -1.20
C PRO A 570 -31.86 -23.57 -0.74
N GLU A 571 -30.97 -23.90 -1.67
CA GLU A 571 -29.55 -24.09 -1.38
C GLU A 571 -28.85 -22.77 -1.05
N TYR A 572 -29.24 -21.67 -1.72
CA TYR A 572 -28.75 -20.33 -1.44
C TYR A 572 -29.13 -19.85 -0.04
N ILE A 573 -30.43 -20.04 0.32
CA ILE A 573 -30.96 -19.72 1.64
C ILE A 573 -30.17 -20.47 2.72
N LYS A 574 -30.04 -21.79 2.55
CA LYS A 574 -29.32 -22.65 3.50
C LYS A 574 -27.83 -22.33 3.59
N TRP A 575 -27.20 -21.95 2.47
CA TRP A 575 -25.77 -21.58 2.45
C TRP A 575 -25.51 -20.24 3.15
N GLY A 576 -26.38 -19.25 2.88
CA GLY A 576 -26.25 -17.89 3.46
C GLY A 576 -26.73 -17.78 4.90
N ASP A 577 -27.36 -18.83 5.46
CA ASP A 577 -28.04 -18.81 6.77
C ASP A 577 -29.03 -17.63 6.89
N LEU A 578 -29.78 -17.41 5.76
CA LEU A 578 -30.70 -16.29 5.64
C LEU A 578 -32.02 -16.62 6.32
N ASP A 579 -32.39 -15.82 7.32
CA ASP A 579 -33.71 -15.88 7.95
C ASP A 579 -34.68 -14.98 7.12
N LEU A 580 -35.35 -15.55 6.15
CA LEU A 580 -36.29 -14.84 5.29
C LEU A 580 -37.68 -14.93 5.94
N ASP A 581 -38.17 -13.82 6.47
CA ASP A 581 -39.55 -13.72 6.96
C ASP A 581 -40.51 -13.72 5.74
N GLU A 582 -41.48 -14.63 5.70
CA GLU A 582 -42.44 -14.78 4.57
C GLU A 582 -43.12 -13.45 4.15
N LYS A 583 -43.21 -12.50 5.08
CA LYS A 583 -43.82 -11.18 4.87
C LYS A 583 -42.85 -10.21 4.13
N VAL A 584 -41.55 -10.30 4.40
CA VAL A 584 -40.52 -9.52 3.72
C VAL A 584 -40.29 -10.06 2.30
N GLU A 585 -40.40 -11.37 2.14
CA GLU A 585 -40.22 -12.05 0.84
C GLU A 585 -41.30 -11.62 -0.18
N ASN A 586 -42.55 -11.37 0.26
CA ASN A 586 -43.66 -11.03 -0.61
C ASN A 586 -43.83 -9.53 -0.85
N GLU A 587 -43.24 -8.66 -0.03
CA GLU A 587 -43.36 -7.19 -0.13
C GLU A 587 -42.09 -6.51 -0.66
N ALA A 588 -40.95 -7.21 -0.65
CA ALA A 588 -39.70 -6.65 -1.14
C ALA A 588 -39.72 -6.52 -2.67
N THR A 589 -39.38 -5.34 -3.11
CA THR A 589 -39.23 -4.99 -4.51
C THR A 589 -37.78 -5.29 -4.93
N GLU A 590 -37.62 -6.05 -5.99
CA GLU A 590 -36.28 -6.39 -6.52
C GLU A 590 -36.10 -5.80 -7.92
N TYR A 591 -34.82 -5.57 -8.26
CA TYR A 591 -34.43 -5.04 -9.56
C TYR A 591 -33.51 -6.02 -10.29
N PHE A 592 -33.96 -6.52 -11.45
CA PHE A 592 -33.05 -7.09 -12.41
C PHE A 592 -32.56 -6.04 -13.39
N ASN A 593 -31.28 -6.06 -13.70
CA ASN A 593 -30.77 -5.40 -14.89
C ASN A 593 -31.04 -6.30 -16.11
N ILE A 594 -31.80 -5.77 -17.08
CA ILE A 594 -31.94 -6.39 -18.38
C ILE A 594 -30.90 -5.81 -19.32
N TYR A 595 -30.00 -6.65 -19.82
CA TYR A 595 -28.95 -6.26 -20.74
C TYR A 595 -29.21 -6.71 -22.16
N THR A 596 -28.74 -5.91 -23.14
CA THR A 596 -28.47 -6.37 -24.50
C THR A 596 -26.99 -6.19 -24.82
N LEU A 597 -26.44 -7.11 -25.62
CA LEU A 597 -25.02 -7.18 -25.96
C LEU A 597 -24.65 -6.55 -27.32
N GLY A 598 -25.65 -5.99 -28.02
CA GLY A 598 -25.59 -5.73 -29.43
C GLY A 598 -25.77 -7.03 -30.28
N LYS A 599 -26.18 -6.88 -31.50
CA LYS A 599 -26.61 -8.00 -32.36
C LYS A 599 -25.54 -9.06 -32.58
N GLU A 600 -24.31 -8.65 -32.82
CA GLU A 600 -23.19 -9.55 -33.14
C GLU A 600 -22.83 -10.42 -31.95
N GLN A 601 -22.59 -9.80 -30.79
CA GLN A 601 -22.21 -10.49 -29.56
C GLN A 601 -23.34 -11.34 -29.00
N TYR A 602 -24.59 -10.88 -29.12
CA TYR A 602 -25.75 -11.70 -28.74
C TYR A 602 -25.79 -12.99 -29.56
N ASN A 603 -25.56 -12.91 -30.89
CA ASN A 603 -25.53 -14.10 -31.75
C ASN A 603 -24.35 -15.04 -31.43
N LYS A 604 -23.19 -14.50 -31.11
CA LYS A 604 -22.03 -15.31 -30.62
C LYS A 604 -22.40 -16.02 -29.32
N TYR A 605 -23.01 -15.30 -28.39
CA TYR A 605 -23.38 -15.81 -27.07
C TYR A 605 -24.42 -16.95 -27.15
N ILE A 606 -25.53 -16.75 -27.85
CA ILE A 606 -26.55 -17.80 -27.99
C ILE A 606 -26.02 -19.06 -28.72
N LYS A 607 -25.11 -18.88 -29.68
CA LYS A 607 -24.42 -19.98 -30.35
C LYS A 607 -23.54 -20.76 -29.36
N THR A 608 -22.85 -20.09 -28.45
CA THR A 608 -22.07 -20.75 -27.37
C THR A 608 -22.97 -21.58 -26.47
N LEU A 609 -24.20 -21.10 -26.20
CA LEU A 609 -25.19 -21.81 -25.40
C LEU A 609 -25.93 -22.92 -26.18
N GLY A 610 -25.65 -23.06 -27.49
CA GLY A 610 -26.35 -24.03 -28.35
C GLY A 610 -27.84 -23.69 -28.64
N LEU A 611 -28.18 -22.38 -28.53
CA LEU A 611 -29.57 -21.90 -28.71
C LEU A 611 -29.80 -21.41 -30.14
N ASN A 612 -31.07 -21.51 -30.58
CA ASN A 612 -31.53 -20.97 -31.85
C ASN A 612 -32.09 -19.55 -31.64
N TYR A 613 -31.70 -18.59 -32.50
CA TYR A 613 -32.15 -17.20 -32.42
C TYR A 613 -33.66 -17.05 -32.44
N ASP A 614 -34.36 -17.74 -33.36
CA ASP A 614 -35.81 -17.61 -33.49
C ASP A 614 -36.62 -18.14 -32.29
N GLU A 615 -36.01 -19.02 -31.48
CA GLU A 615 -36.64 -19.56 -30.27
C GLU A 615 -36.45 -18.65 -29.05
N ILE A 616 -35.38 -17.81 -29.06
CA ILE A 616 -34.97 -17.04 -27.88
C ILE A 616 -35.09 -15.53 -28.06
N LYS A 617 -35.27 -15.01 -29.28
CA LYS A 617 -35.23 -13.56 -29.59
C LYS A 617 -36.25 -12.70 -28.81
N ASP A 618 -37.40 -13.25 -28.45
CA ASP A 618 -38.48 -12.57 -27.71
C ASP A 618 -38.51 -13.01 -26.22
N LYS A 619 -37.46 -13.69 -25.72
CA LYS A 619 -37.33 -14.19 -24.34
C LYS A 619 -36.03 -13.75 -23.71
N ALA A 620 -35.97 -13.88 -22.39
CA ALA A 620 -34.72 -13.56 -21.64
C ALA A 620 -33.89 -14.81 -21.35
N ILE A 621 -32.58 -14.64 -21.33
CA ILE A 621 -31.63 -15.60 -20.79
C ILE A 621 -31.30 -15.12 -19.37
N LEU A 622 -31.59 -15.94 -18.38
CA LEU A 622 -31.27 -15.65 -16.98
C LEU A 622 -29.86 -16.16 -16.65
N MET A 623 -28.99 -15.25 -16.26
CA MET A 623 -27.71 -15.56 -15.65
C MET A 623 -27.81 -15.27 -14.14
N ASP A 624 -27.89 -16.30 -13.31
CA ASP A 624 -28.10 -16.21 -11.87
C ASP A 624 -27.09 -17.00 -11.02
N TYR A 625 -26.02 -17.48 -11.63
CA TYR A 625 -24.94 -18.13 -10.93
C TYR A 625 -23.97 -17.10 -10.36
N SER A 626 -23.71 -17.16 -9.06
CA SER A 626 -22.79 -16.26 -8.39
C SER A 626 -21.92 -17.00 -7.39
N LYS A 627 -20.74 -16.42 -7.12
CA LYS A 627 -19.83 -16.88 -6.09
C LYS A 627 -20.24 -16.26 -4.75
N VAL A 628 -21.08 -16.96 -4.01
CA VAL A 628 -21.72 -16.49 -2.78
C VAL A 628 -20.79 -16.67 -1.58
N PRO A 629 -20.47 -15.60 -0.83
CA PRO A 629 -19.72 -15.70 0.41
C PRO A 629 -20.62 -16.19 1.57
N ARG A 630 -20.06 -16.99 2.47
CA ARG A 630 -20.68 -17.36 3.76
C ARG A 630 -19.75 -16.99 4.90
N TYR A 631 -20.21 -16.16 5.80
CA TYR A 631 -19.49 -15.79 7.01
C TYR A 631 -19.86 -16.80 8.12
N VAL A 632 -18.90 -17.58 8.59
CA VAL A 632 -19.09 -18.57 9.65
C VAL A 632 -18.57 -18.00 10.96
N GLU A 633 -19.38 -18.00 12.02
CA GLU A 633 -18.99 -17.53 13.34
C GLU A 633 -17.73 -18.26 13.84
N GLY A 634 -16.74 -17.51 14.29
CA GLY A 634 -15.42 -18.02 14.72
C GLY A 634 -14.41 -18.29 13.57
N LYS A 635 -14.78 -18.07 12.31
CA LYS A 635 -13.85 -18.05 11.18
C LYS A 635 -13.66 -16.62 10.68
N ASN A 636 -12.41 -16.21 10.54
CA ASN A 636 -12.06 -14.86 10.03
C ASN A 636 -12.25 -14.71 8.53
N LYS A 637 -12.89 -15.68 7.86
CA LYS A 637 -13.01 -15.76 6.41
C LYS A 637 -14.35 -16.22 5.96
N PRO A 638 -14.90 -15.63 4.87
CA PRO A 638 -16.01 -16.22 4.18
C PRO A 638 -15.58 -17.52 3.43
N GLU A 639 -16.44 -18.50 3.49
CA GLU A 639 -16.40 -19.65 2.58
C GLU A 639 -17.15 -19.24 1.30
N PHE A 640 -16.61 -19.58 0.12
CA PHE A 640 -17.24 -19.26 -1.15
C PHE A 640 -17.81 -20.52 -1.80
N LYS A 641 -19.02 -20.40 -2.33
CA LYS A 641 -19.63 -21.44 -3.16
C LYS A 641 -20.30 -20.84 -4.37
N THR A 642 -19.97 -21.34 -5.56
CA THR A 642 -20.69 -20.94 -6.78
C THR A 642 -22.00 -21.70 -6.86
N MET A 643 -23.12 -20.98 -6.91
CA MET A 643 -24.46 -21.54 -6.94
C MET A 643 -25.45 -20.59 -7.57
N ARG A 644 -26.63 -21.11 -7.88
CA ARG A 644 -27.79 -20.30 -8.29
C ARG A 644 -28.36 -19.56 -7.10
N ILE A 645 -28.75 -18.29 -7.33
CA ILE A 645 -29.40 -17.44 -6.33
C ILE A 645 -30.90 -17.66 -6.35
N TYR A 646 -31.47 -17.75 -7.52
CA TYR A 646 -32.94 -17.84 -7.72
C TYR A 646 -33.39 -19.24 -8.13
N ASP A 647 -34.67 -19.54 -7.86
CA ASP A 647 -35.33 -20.79 -8.28
C ASP A 647 -36.29 -20.55 -9.45
N TYR A 648 -35.79 -19.93 -10.53
CA TYR A 648 -36.55 -19.75 -11.75
C TYR A 648 -36.15 -20.78 -12.79
N GLN A 649 -37.15 -21.24 -13.55
CA GLN A 649 -36.98 -22.26 -14.58
C GLN A 649 -37.30 -21.71 -15.99
N LYS A 650 -36.80 -22.41 -17.01
CA LYS A 650 -37.17 -22.13 -18.42
C LYS A 650 -38.65 -22.19 -18.61
N GLY A 651 -39.25 -21.19 -19.29
CA GLY A 651 -40.66 -21.06 -19.60
C GLY A 651 -41.45 -20.26 -18.57
N GLU A 652 -40.89 -19.92 -17.43
CA GLU A 652 -41.56 -19.09 -16.45
C GLU A 652 -41.60 -17.62 -16.88
N LYS A 653 -42.63 -16.93 -16.42
CA LYS A 653 -42.86 -15.50 -16.69
C LYS A 653 -42.68 -14.69 -15.44
N LEU A 654 -41.82 -13.66 -15.52
CA LEU A 654 -41.65 -12.65 -14.48
C LEU A 654 -42.55 -11.46 -14.82
N GLU A 655 -43.47 -11.12 -13.91
CA GLU A 655 -44.36 -9.97 -14.03
C GLU A 655 -43.81 -8.83 -13.17
N GLY A 656 -43.64 -7.65 -13.78
CA GLY A 656 -43.02 -6.52 -13.10
C GLY A 656 -43.27 -5.21 -13.83
N ARG A 657 -42.41 -4.23 -13.57
CA ARG A 657 -42.40 -2.90 -14.19
C ARG A 657 -41.03 -2.52 -14.71
N LEU A 658 -40.99 -1.84 -15.83
CA LEU A 658 -39.79 -1.19 -16.32
C LEU A 658 -39.59 0.12 -15.57
N ILE A 659 -38.37 0.68 -15.63
CA ILE A 659 -37.99 1.89 -14.89
C ILE A 659 -38.85 3.13 -15.21
N ASP A 660 -39.61 3.10 -16.34
CA ASP A 660 -40.59 4.13 -16.70
C ASP A 660 -42.01 3.81 -16.18
N ASP A 661 -42.08 2.93 -15.17
CA ASP A 661 -43.30 2.47 -14.48
C ASP A 661 -44.32 1.70 -15.36
N LYS A 662 -43.91 1.31 -16.58
CA LYS A 662 -44.74 0.49 -17.47
C LYS A 662 -44.75 -0.97 -17.04
N PRO A 663 -45.96 -1.58 -16.86
CA PRO A 663 -46.04 -3.00 -16.57
C PRO A 663 -45.48 -3.81 -17.74
N TYR A 664 -44.65 -4.78 -17.41
CA TYR A 664 -44.08 -5.68 -18.42
C TYR A 664 -43.99 -7.12 -17.90
N THR A 665 -44.13 -8.06 -18.80
CA THR A 665 -43.95 -9.49 -18.49
C THR A 665 -42.86 -10.05 -19.37
N ILE A 666 -41.81 -10.63 -18.75
CA ILE A 666 -40.71 -11.26 -19.47
C ILE A 666 -40.69 -12.76 -19.26
N GLU A 667 -40.55 -13.54 -20.33
CA GLU A 667 -40.42 -15.01 -20.25
C GLU A 667 -38.97 -15.43 -20.19
N ILE A 668 -38.63 -16.31 -19.25
CA ILE A 668 -37.29 -16.93 -19.15
C ILE A 668 -37.19 -18.04 -20.19
N GLY A 669 -36.42 -17.79 -21.23
CA GLY A 669 -36.19 -18.75 -22.30
C GLY A 669 -35.09 -19.76 -22.00
N TYR A 670 -34.11 -19.38 -21.19
CA TYR A 670 -32.98 -20.21 -20.80
C TYR A 670 -32.32 -19.72 -19.49
N VAL A 671 -31.72 -20.65 -18.75
CA VAL A 671 -30.95 -20.33 -17.53
C VAL A 671 -29.52 -20.86 -17.70
N THR A 672 -28.53 -20.07 -17.36
CA THR A 672 -27.11 -20.39 -17.63
C THR A 672 -26.17 -19.89 -16.54
N ASP A 673 -25.01 -20.52 -16.46
CA ASP A 673 -23.82 -20.09 -15.68
C ASP A 673 -22.74 -19.46 -16.58
N VAL A 674 -22.97 -19.40 -17.89
CA VAL A 674 -22.00 -18.83 -18.83
C VAL A 674 -22.16 -17.33 -18.89
N VAL A 675 -21.14 -16.62 -18.43
CA VAL A 675 -21.07 -15.14 -18.46
C VAL A 675 -20.74 -14.67 -19.89
N PRO A 676 -21.54 -13.76 -20.50
CA PRO A 676 -21.21 -13.23 -21.81
C PRO A 676 -20.06 -12.24 -21.80
N PHE A 677 -19.39 -12.09 -22.95
CA PHE A 677 -18.30 -11.12 -23.11
C PHE A 677 -18.73 -9.69 -22.71
N GLY A 678 -17.88 -9.06 -21.90
CA GLY A 678 -18.06 -7.67 -21.44
C GLY A 678 -18.89 -7.52 -20.17
N LEU A 679 -19.62 -8.55 -19.71
CA LEU A 679 -20.28 -8.57 -18.41
C LEU A 679 -19.41 -9.24 -17.34
N LYS A 680 -19.77 -9.05 -16.09
CA LYS A 680 -19.13 -9.72 -14.95
C LYS A 680 -20.12 -10.68 -14.31
N ASP A 681 -19.59 -11.62 -13.56
CA ASP A 681 -20.35 -12.38 -12.59
C ASP A 681 -20.86 -11.41 -11.49
N HIS A 682 -22.18 -11.17 -11.47
CA HIS A 682 -22.83 -10.27 -10.51
C HIS A 682 -23.49 -11.08 -9.40
N ALA A 683 -23.40 -10.57 -8.17
CA ALA A 683 -24.00 -11.18 -7.01
C ALA A 683 -25.54 -11.34 -7.11
N ASP A 684 -26.21 -10.51 -7.91
CA ASP A 684 -27.68 -10.42 -7.97
C ASP A 684 -28.29 -11.05 -9.24
N GLY A 685 -27.48 -11.64 -10.12
CA GLY A 685 -27.95 -12.14 -11.41
C GLY A 685 -28.41 -11.03 -12.36
N TYR A 686 -28.71 -11.38 -13.60
CA TYR A 686 -29.25 -10.47 -14.61
C TYR A 686 -29.91 -11.19 -15.77
N LEU A 687 -30.72 -10.45 -16.52
CA LEU A 687 -31.42 -10.94 -17.71
C LEU A 687 -30.69 -10.42 -18.97
N ILE A 688 -30.55 -11.30 -19.96
CA ILE A 688 -29.98 -10.97 -21.27
C ILE A 688 -31.05 -11.17 -22.32
N ILE A 689 -31.26 -10.16 -23.16
CA ILE A 689 -32.26 -10.18 -24.23
C ILE A 689 -31.64 -9.77 -25.57
N SER A 690 -32.35 -10.12 -26.65
CA SER A 690 -32.01 -9.68 -28.00
C SER A 690 -32.10 -8.16 -28.13
N GLU A 691 -31.31 -7.59 -29.06
CA GLU A 691 -31.39 -6.17 -29.36
C GLU A 691 -32.75 -5.72 -29.89
N GLU A 692 -33.41 -6.60 -30.62
CA GLU A 692 -34.76 -6.35 -31.14
C GLU A 692 -35.78 -6.21 -30.01
N LEU A 693 -35.71 -7.10 -29.00
CA LEU A 693 -36.60 -7.03 -27.84
C LEU A 693 -36.28 -5.80 -26.99
N TYR A 694 -34.98 -5.52 -26.79
CA TYR A 694 -34.54 -4.34 -26.02
C TYR A 694 -35.06 -3.02 -26.61
N ASN A 695 -34.97 -2.85 -27.91
CA ASN A 695 -35.47 -1.65 -28.61
C ASN A 695 -37.01 -1.49 -28.55
N LYS A 696 -37.76 -2.57 -28.30
CA LYS A 696 -39.19 -2.53 -28.06
C LYS A 696 -39.57 -2.06 -26.66
N ILE A 697 -38.74 -2.37 -25.66
CA ILE A 697 -39.09 -2.17 -24.24
C ILE A 697 -38.38 -0.99 -23.60
N ALA A 698 -37.19 -0.63 -24.07
CA ALA A 698 -36.40 0.44 -23.46
C ALA A 698 -36.99 1.82 -23.80
N PRO A 699 -37.08 2.75 -22.81
CA PRO A 699 -37.45 4.13 -23.07
C PRO A 699 -36.47 4.81 -24.05
N ASP A 700 -36.95 5.70 -24.89
CA ASP A 700 -36.20 6.27 -26.01
C ASP A 700 -34.84 6.87 -25.61
N LYS A 701 -34.79 7.62 -24.50
CA LYS A 701 -33.51 8.18 -23.97
C LYS A 701 -32.58 7.11 -23.40
N MET A 702 -33.11 6.08 -22.72
CA MET A 702 -32.28 5.00 -22.16
C MET A 702 -31.71 4.09 -23.25
N SER A 703 -32.44 3.91 -24.36
CA SER A 703 -31.98 3.11 -25.49
C SER A 703 -30.69 3.62 -26.12
N LYS A 704 -30.32 4.91 -25.86
CA LYS A 704 -29.12 5.60 -26.38
C LYS A 704 -27.99 5.71 -25.36
N VAL A 705 -28.18 5.26 -24.12
CA VAL A 705 -27.09 5.15 -23.12
C VAL A 705 -26.36 3.86 -23.36
N ILE A 706 -25.09 3.96 -23.73
CA ILE A 706 -24.29 2.79 -24.10
C ILE A 706 -23.02 2.69 -23.29
N LYS A 707 -22.60 1.46 -23.11
CA LYS A 707 -21.29 1.12 -22.59
C LYS A 707 -20.67 0.10 -23.54
N ILE A 708 -19.52 0.45 -24.10
CA ILE A 708 -18.82 -0.43 -25.05
C ILE A 708 -17.60 -1.00 -24.34
N MET A 709 -17.51 -2.33 -24.38
CA MET A 709 -16.34 -3.05 -23.87
C MET A 709 -15.52 -3.55 -25.04
N TYR A 710 -14.24 -3.23 -25.04
CA TYR A 710 -13.30 -3.63 -26.11
C TYR A 710 -12.28 -4.62 -25.59
N LYS A 711 -11.99 -5.61 -26.38
CA LYS A 711 -10.78 -6.39 -26.32
C LYS A 711 -9.83 -5.84 -27.40
N SER A 712 -8.79 -5.16 -26.95
CA SER A 712 -7.81 -4.52 -27.84
C SER A 712 -6.46 -5.20 -27.72
N ASN A 713 -5.73 -5.31 -28.83
CA ASN A 713 -4.32 -5.72 -28.84
C ASN A 713 -3.36 -4.56 -28.56
N ASN A 714 -3.85 -3.31 -28.54
CA ASN A 714 -3.11 -2.11 -28.14
C ASN A 714 -4.07 -1.10 -27.49
N ALA A 715 -4.30 -1.29 -26.18
CA ALA A 715 -5.26 -0.50 -25.43
C ALA A 715 -4.92 1.01 -25.40
N ASP A 716 -3.64 1.37 -25.34
CA ASP A 716 -3.21 2.77 -25.29
C ASP A 716 -3.46 3.49 -26.63
N LYS A 717 -3.20 2.82 -27.74
CA LYS A 717 -3.52 3.39 -29.05
C LYS A 717 -5.01 3.53 -29.24
N LEU A 718 -5.80 2.50 -28.88
CA LEU A 718 -7.25 2.56 -28.94
C LEU A 718 -7.81 3.69 -28.07
N GLN A 719 -7.27 3.89 -26.87
CA GLN A 719 -7.65 5.02 -26.00
C GLN A 719 -7.42 6.36 -26.69
N ASN A 720 -6.23 6.60 -27.26
CA ASN A 720 -5.89 7.84 -27.96
C ASN A 720 -6.80 8.07 -29.19
N ASP A 721 -7.09 7.03 -29.96
CA ASP A 721 -7.95 7.10 -31.13
C ASP A 721 -9.41 7.41 -30.73
N ILE A 722 -9.91 6.85 -29.61
CA ILE A 722 -11.23 7.17 -29.03
C ILE A 722 -11.25 8.62 -28.55
N ASP A 723 -10.23 9.07 -27.83
CA ASP A 723 -10.13 10.44 -27.30
C ASP A 723 -10.10 11.48 -28.45
N GLU A 724 -9.48 11.15 -29.56
CA GLU A 724 -9.47 12.00 -30.76
C GLU A 724 -10.85 12.02 -31.44
N LEU A 725 -11.48 10.86 -31.63
CA LEU A 725 -12.80 10.74 -32.28
C LEU A 725 -13.90 11.40 -31.46
N LEU A 726 -13.88 11.22 -30.14
CA LEU A 726 -14.89 11.75 -29.21
C LEU A 726 -14.50 13.10 -28.61
N LYS A 727 -13.53 13.77 -29.21
CA LYS A 727 -13.07 15.08 -28.74
C LYS A 727 -14.25 16.06 -28.69
N GLY A 728 -14.57 16.47 -27.46
CA GLY A 728 -15.66 17.36 -27.22
C GLY A 728 -16.94 16.75 -26.69
N GLU A 729 -17.05 15.42 -26.66
CA GLU A 729 -18.15 14.72 -26.03
C GLU A 729 -17.86 14.44 -24.55
N ASN A 730 -18.92 14.23 -23.76
CA ASN A 730 -18.79 13.74 -22.39
C ASN A 730 -18.85 12.20 -22.40
N TYR A 731 -17.78 11.56 -21.98
CA TYR A 731 -17.68 10.09 -21.85
C TYR A 731 -16.78 9.72 -20.67
N ASN A 732 -16.90 8.47 -20.27
CA ASN A 732 -15.96 7.85 -19.33
C ASN A 732 -15.24 6.71 -20.06
N LEU A 733 -13.92 6.86 -20.20
CA LEU A 733 -13.03 5.89 -20.83
C LEU A 733 -12.09 5.31 -19.77
N ASN A 734 -12.07 3.99 -19.67
CA ASN A 734 -11.24 3.30 -18.70
C ASN A 734 -10.36 2.27 -19.42
N ASN A 735 -9.07 2.49 -19.41
CA ASN A 735 -8.05 1.57 -19.87
C ASN A 735 -7.54 0.74 -18.69
N LYS A 736 -7.93 -0.53 -18.62
CA LYS A 736 -7.51 -1.44 -17.54
C LYS A 736 -6.01 -1.71 -17.54
N GLU A 737 -5.37 -1.72 -18.70
CA GLU A 737 -3.92 -1.93 -18.78
C GLU A 737 -3.15 -0.78 -18.14
N GLU A 738 -3.65 0.45 -18.27
CA GLU A 738 -3.09 1.61 -17.57
C GLU A 738 -3.20 1.46 -16.05
N ASN A 739 -4.37 1.07 -15.56
CA ASN A 739 -4.58 0.80 -14.12
C ASN A 739 -3.66 -0.30 -13.60
N VAL A 740 -3.48 -1.37 -14.37
CA VAL A 740 -2.58 -2.47 -14.03
C VAL A 740 -1.12 -2.02 -14.07
N ARG A 741 -0.72 -1.20 -15.04
CA ARG A 741 0.63 -0.61 -15.05
C ARG A 741 0.86 0.27 -13.82
N ALA A 742 -0.12 1.09 -13.45
CA ALA A 742 -0.05 1.91 -12.23
C ALA A 742 0.12 1.05 -10.97
N MET A 743 -0.67 -0.01 -10.83
CA MET A 743 -0.54 -0.98 -9.75
C MET A 743 0.81 -1.71 -9.77
N ASN A 744 1.27 -2.18 -10.94
CA ASN A 744 2.58 -2.80 -11.09
C ASN A 744 3.72 -1.85 -10.72
N ASN A 745 3.60 -0.58 -11.05
CA ASN A 745 4.58 0.44 -10.67
C ASN A 745 4.62 0.64 -9.15
N LEU A 746 3.47 0.66 -8.47
CA LEU A 746 3.40 0.67 -7.01
C LEU A 746 4.09 -0.55 -6.40
N PHE A 747 3.78 -1.75 -6.88
CA PHE A 747 4.42 -2.97 -6.38
C PHE A 747 5.91 -3.04 -6.74
N THR A 748 6.31 -2.49 -7.89
CA THR A 748 7.72 -2.36 -8.25
C THR A 748 8.44 -1.45 -7.28
N LEU A 749 7.83 -0.32 -6.90
CA LEU A 749 8.36 0.59 -5.88
C LEU A 749 8.53 -0.13 -4.52
N VAL A 750 7.50 -0.79 -4.03
CA VAL A 750 7.58 -1.61 -2.80
C VAL A 750 8.66 -2.68 -2.95
N GLY A 751 8.78 -3.29 -4.14
CA GLY A 751 9.80 -4.26 -4.49
C GLY A 751 11.22 -3.70 -4.39
N ILE A 752 11.48 -2.52 -4.94
CA ILE A 752 12.79 -1.85 -4.86
C ILE A 752 13.22 -1.71 -3.40
N PHE A 753 12.31 -1.28 -2.53
CA PHE A 753 12.58 -1.14 -1.10
C PHE A 753 12.85 -2.48 -0.42
N LEU A 754 11.99 -3.47 -0.63
CA LEU A 754 12.14 -4.78 -0.01
C LEU A 754 13.40 -5.51 -0.50
N TYR A 755 13.70 -5.47 -1.80
CA TYR A 755 14.93 -6.07 -2.31
C TYR A 755 16.18 -5.31 -1.86
N GLY A 756 16.12 -3.98 -1.74
CA GLY A 756 17.17 -3.18 -1.10
C GLY A 756 17.46 -3.66 0.33
N PHE A 757 16.43 -3.89 1.13
CA PHE A 757 16.57 -4.44 2.48
C PHE A 757 17.12 -5.86 2.49
N ILE A 758 16.64 -6.72 1.58
CA ILE A 758 17.15 -8.09 1.43
C ILE A 758 18.65 -8.08 1.11
N ILE A 759 19.12 -7.20 0.23
CA ILE A 759 20.54 -7.07 -0.12
C ILE A 759 21.35 -6.70 1.13
N VAL A 760 20.92 -5.70 1.89
CA VAL A 760 21.66 -5.27 3.10
C VAL A 760 21.64 -6.35 4.19
N ILE A 761 20.50 -7.01 4.45
CA ILE A 761 20.40 -8.14 5.39
C ILE A 761 21.32 -9.28 4.95
N SER A 762 21.39 -9.55 3.65
CA SER A 762 22.29 -10.56 3.07
C SER A 762 23.75 -10.18 3.28
N LEU A 763 24.13 -8.91 3.08
CA LEU A 763 25.48 -8.39 3.35
C LEU A 763 25.85 -8.52 4.83
N ILE A 764 24.94 -8.25 5.75
CA ILE A 764 25.13 -8.49 7.20
C ILE A 764 25.37 -9.97 7.44
N GLY A 765 24.56 -10.84 6.85
CA GLY A 765 24.72 -12.30 6.93
C GLY A 765 26.05 -12.78 6.35
N ILE A 766 26.44 -12.32 5.16
CA ILE A 766 27.72 -12.61 4.51
C ILE A 766 28.89 -12.20 5.38
N THR A 767 28.86 -10.97 5.90
CA THR A 767 29.91 -10.42 6.78
C THR A 767 30.06 -11.28 8.04
N ASN A 768 28.95 -11.72 8.63
CA ASN A 768 28.96 -12.60 9.80
C ASN A 768 29.51 -14.00 9.49
N ILE A 769 29.08 -14.61 8.39
CA ILE A 769 29.56 -15.90 7.94
C ILE A 769 31.05 -15.82 7.61
N PHE A 770 31.48 -14.77 6.89
CA PHE A 770 32.88 -14.51 6.56
C PHE A 770 33.75 -14.45 7.84
N ASN A 771 33.34 -13.62 8.81
CA ASN A 771 34.04 -13.48 10.09
C ASN A 771 34.13 -14.82 10.83
N THR A 772 33.03 -15.57 10.91
CA THR A 772 32.98 -16.86 11.63
C THR A 772 33.81 -17.92 10.94
N ILE A 773 33.73 -18.06 9.63
CA ILE A 773 34.50 -19.06 8.88
C ILE A 773 35.99 -18.75 8.97
N THR A 774 36.38 -17.49 8.70
CA THR A 774 37.79 -17.09 8.73
C THR A 774 38.42 -17.32 10.11
N THR A 775 37.72 -16.93 11.17
CA THR A 775 38.19 -17.11 12.55
C THR A 775 38.23 -18.59 12.94
N ASN A 776 37.21 -19.40 12.60
CA ASN A 776 37.23 -20.83 12.88
C ASN A 776 38.39 -21.54 12.15
N MET A 777 38.71 -21.12 10.95
CA MET A 777 39.84 -21.67 10.19
C MET A 777 41.17 -21.23 10.81
N GLU A 778 41.30 -19.97 11.26
CA GLU A 778 42.48 -19.48 11.97
C GLU A 778 42.72 -20.22 13.31
N LEU A 779 41.69 -20.43 14.09
CA LEU A 779 41.77 -21.18 15.38
C LEU A 779 42.09 -22.66 15.20
N ARG A 780 41.91 -23.22 14.00
CA ARG A 780 42.17 -24.60 13.69
C ARG A 780 43.43 -24.80 12.84
N LYS A 781 44.21 -23.76 12.60
CA LYS A 781 45.39 -23.81 11.73
C LYS A 781 46.42 -24.88 12.19
N GLN A 782 46.60 -25.07 13.50
CA GLN A 782 47.48 -26.10 14.06
C GLN A 782 46.93 -27.50 13.84
N GLU A 783 45.61 -27.72 14.04
CA GLU A 783 44.96 -28.99 13.72
C GLU A 783 45.18 -29.35 12.24
N PHE A 784 45.06 -28.38 11.35
CA PHE A 784 45.28 -28.56 9.92
C PHE A 784 46.76 -28.82 9.58
N ALA A 785 47.68 -28.12 10.27
CA ALA A 785 49.10 -28.35 10.11
C ALA A 785 49.50 -29.77 10.57
N MET A 786 48.98 -30.25 11.71
CA MET A 786 49.18 -31.63 12.18
C MET A 786 48.63 -32.64 11.21
N LEU A 787 47.43 -32.46 10.66
CA LEU A 787 46.85 -33.38 9.66
C LEU A 787 47.71 -33.45 8.38
N LYS A 788 48.26 -32.31 7.94
CA LYS A 788 49.20 -32.29 6.80
C LYS A 788 50.53 -32.97 7.14
N SER A 789 51.02 -32.85 8.37
CA SER A 789 52.26 -33.52 8.81
C SER A 789 52.13 -35.04 8.90
N ILE A 790 50.93 -35.59 9.15
CA ILE A 790 50.61 -37.03 9.16
C ILE A 790 50.38 -37.56 7.74
N GLY A 791 50.48 -36.67 6.68
CA GLY A 791 50.43 -37.11 5.29
C GLY A 791 49.12 -36.77 4.56
N MET A 792 48.21 -35.92 5.15
CA MET A 792 47.01 -35.49 4.43
C MET A 792 47.39 -34.62 3.23
N THR A 793 46.97 -35.04 2.05
CA THR A 793 47.20 -34.31 0.79
C THR A 793 46.38 -33.03 0.72
N ASN A 794 46.83 -32.05 -0.08
CA ASN A 794 46.06 -30.82 -0.31
C ASN A 794 44.67 -31.06 -0.94
N SER A 795 44.54 -32.16 -1.73
CA SER A 795 43.27 -32.56 -2.32
C SER A 795 42.28 -33.06 -1.27
N GLU A 796 42.74 -33.92 -0.38
CA GLU A 796 41.95 -34.47 0.75
C GLU A 796 41.55 -33.35 1.72
N PHE A 797 42.46 -32.44 2.04
CA PHE A 797 42.17 -31.28 2.84
C PHE A 797 41.06 -30.39 2.22
N LYS A 798 41.19 -30.07 0.91
CA LYS A 798 40.16 -29.30 0.19
C LYS A 798 38.80 -30.02 0.17
N ARG A 799 38.80 -31.35 0.01
CA ARG A 799 37.58 -32.20 0.03
C ARG A 799 36.92 -32.17 1.41
N MET A 800 37.72 -32.31 2.49
CA MET A 800 37.22 -32.29 3.86
C MET A 800 36.55 -30.94 4.19
N ILE A 801 37.19 -29.83 3.87
CA ILE A 801 36.63 -28.49 4.13
C ILE A 801 35.40 -28.22 3.29
N ARG A 802 35.38 -28.68 2.02
CA ARG A 802 34.20 -28.54 1.15
C ARG A 802 33.01 -29.33 1.70
N LEU A 803 33.19 -30.54 2.19
CA LEU A 803 32.15 -31.36 2.80
C LEU A 803 31.65 -30.74 4.12
N GLU A 804 32.55 -30.20 4.94
CA GLU A 804 32.19 -29.46 6.16
C GLU A 804 31.26 -28.26 5.86
N SER A 805 31.56 -27.52 4.79
CA SER A 805 30.75 -26.38 4.31
C SER A 805 29.40 -26.83 3.78
N THR A 806 29.39 -27.90 2.97
CA THR A 806 28.15 -28.46 2.40
C THR A 806 27.20 -28.91 3.52
N PHE A 807 27.71 -29.58 4.52
CA PHE A 807 26.89 -30.01 5.69
C PHE A 807 26.32 -28.81 6.46
N MET A 808 27.10 -27.72 6.58
CA MET A 808 26.59 -26.47 7.21
C MET A 808 25.46 -25.86 6.36
N GLY A 809 25.65 -25.75 5.04
CA GLY A 809 24.64 -25.24 4.11
C GLY A 809 23.34 -26.03 4.14
N VAL A 810 23.46 -27.37 3.97
CA VAL A 810 22.31 -28.30 4.04
C VAL A 810 21.57 -28.16 5.37
N LYS A 811 22.30 -28.12 6.49
CA LYS A 811 21.68 -27.93 7.79
C LYS A 811 20.96 -26.60 7.93
N SER A 812 21.51 -25.52 7.40
CA SER A 812 20.88 -24.21 7.43
C SER A 812 19.61 -24.16 6.59
N LEU A 813 19.60 -24.79 5.41
CA LEU A 813 18.44 -24.90 4.54
C LEU A 813 17.34 -25.78 5.17
N LEU A 814 17.70 -26.91 5.83
CA LEU A 814 16.73 -27.77 6.53
C LEU A 814 15.93 -27.06 7.62
N PHE A 815 16.46 -26.02 8.23
CA PHE A 815 15.73 -25.22 9.22
C PHE A 815 15.19 -23.91 8.60
N GLY A 816 15.95 -23.26 7.72
CA GLY A 816 15.60 -21.96 7.16
C GLY A 816 14.41 -22.01 6.21
N LEU A 817 14.35 -23.03 5.33
CA LEU A 817 13.24 -23.15 4.38
C LEU A 817 11.89 -23.44 5.05
N PRO A 818 11.76 -24.41 5.97
CA PRO A 818 10.48 -24.61 6.65
C PRO A 818 9.99 -23.42 7.46
N ILE A 819 10.90 -22.70 8.14
CA ILE A 819 10.56 -21.48 8.86
C ILE A 819 10.13 -20.37 7.87
N GLY A 820 10.85 -20.22 6.75
CA GLY A 820 10.53 -19.24 5.71
C GLY A 820 9.18 -19.52 5.05
N ILE A 821 8.89 -20.78 4.74
CA ILE A 821 7.59 -21.21 4.18
C ILE A 821 6.48 -21.00 5.21
N GLY A 822 6.70 -21.34 6.49
CA GLY A 822 5.74 -21.09 7.55
C GLY A 822 5.42 -19.59 7.73
N LEU A 823 6.44 -18.73 7.69
CA LEU A 823 6.25 -17.29 7.76
C LEU A 823 5.55 -16.74 6.49
N SER A 824 5.89 -17.26 5.33
CA SER A 824 5.20 -16.99 4.06
C SER A 824 3.71 -17.31 4.15
N TYR A 825 3.36 -18.47 4.74
CA TYR A 825 1.96 -18.85 4.95
C TYR A 825 1.26 -17.92 5.95
N LEU A 826 1.94 -17.48 7.01
CA LEU A 826 1.39 -16.48 7.93
C LEU A 826 1.12 -15.14 7.25
N ILE A 827 2.05 -14.66 6.42
CA ILE A 827 1.87 -13.43 5.63
C ILE A 827 0.64 -13.57 4.71
N TYR A 828 0.50 -14.70 4.02
CA TYR A 828 -0.67 -14.99 3.21
C TYR A 828 -1.95 -14.95 4.05
N HIS A 829 -1.98 -15.62 5.18
CA HIS A 829 -3.13 -15.70 6.08
C HIS A 829 -3.62 -14.31 6.54
N PHE A 830 -2.70 -13.40 6.86
CA PHE A 830 -3.07 -12.06 7.34
C PHE A 830 -3.40 -11.06 6.23
N LEU A 831 -2.81 -11.18 5.04
CA LEU A 831 -2.91 -10.14 4.02
C LEU A 831 -3.77 -10.54 2.81
N THR A 832 -3.74 -11.80 2.40
CA THR A 832 -4.28 -12.20 1.08
C THR A 832 -5.45 -13.17 1.19
N GLU A 833 -5.58 -13.83 2.32
CA GLU A 833 -6.59 -14.87 2.51
C GLU A 833 -8.02 -14.32 2.43
N GLN A 834 -8.23 -13.08 2.88
CA GLN A 834 -9.51 -12.38 2.79
C GLN A 834 -9.93 -12.10 1.32
N SER A 835 -8.96 -12.04 0.40
CA SER A 835 -9.21 -11.83 -1.02
C SER A 835 -9.63 -13.11 -1.77
N GLY A 836 -9.75 -14.25 -1.07
CA GLY A 836 -10.15 -15.55 -1.67
C GLY A 836 -9.12 -16.17 -2.62
N LEU A 837 -7.90 -15.63 -2.68
CA LEU A 837 -6.83 -16.15 -3.54
C LEU A 837 -6.15 -17.37 -2.90
N PRO A 838 -5.78 -18.40 -3.66
CA PRO A 838 -5.09 -19.57 -3.12
C PRO A 838 -3.63 -19.25 -2.76
N TYR A 839 -3.13 -19.88 -1.71
CA TYR A 839 -1.71 -19.81 -1.36
C TYR A 839 -0.83 -20.37 -2.48
N LYS A 840 0.12 -19.57 -2.98
CA LYS A 840 1.16 -19.99 -3.92
C LYS A 840 2.51 -20.12 -3.21
N LEU A 841 3.11 -21.32 -3.27
CA LEU A 841 4.43 -21.55 -2.72
C LEU A 841 5.48 -20.73 -3.49
N PRO A 842 6.40 -19.98 -2.81
CA PRO A 842 7.42 -19.13 -3.47
C PRO A 842 8.58 -19.99 -4.03
N VAL A 843 8.30 -20.82 -5.02
CA VAL A 843 9.26 -21.80 -5.59
C VAL A 843 10.52 -21.12 -6.10
N VAL A 844 10.38 -20.03 -6.82
CA VAL A 844 11.53 -19.25 -7.37
C VAL A 844 12.40 -18.71 -6.24
N GLY A 845 11.80 -18.12 -5.20
CA GLY A 845 12.53 -17.65 -4.02
C GLY A 845 13.26 -18.77 -3.28
N ILE A 846 12.64 -19.95 -3.16
CA ILE A 846 13.26 -21.13 -2.55
C ILE A 846 14.49 -21.58 -3.36
N ILE A 847 14.38 -21.68 -4.68
CA ILE A 847 15.50 -22.09 -5.55
C ILE A 847 16.65 -21.09 -5.46
N ILE A 848 16.36 -19.79 -5.53
CA ILE A 848 17.35 -18.71 -5.38
C ILE A 848 18.05 -18.81 -4.02
N ALA A 849 17.31 -19.01 -2.93
CA ALA A 849 17.87 -19.15 -1.59
C ALA A 849 18.83 -20.34 -1.49
N ILE A 850 18.45 -21.50 -2.06
CA ILE A 850 19.30 -22.72 -2.07
C ILE A 850 20.60 -22.45 -2.83
N VAL A 851 20.51 -21.91 -4.05
CA VAL A 851 21.68 -21.64 -4.89
C VAL A 851 22.59 -20.60 -4.24
N ALA A 852 22.01 -19.50 -3.71
CA ALA A 852 22.74 -18.42 -3.05
C ALA A 852 23.53 -18.93 -1.83
N VAL A 853 22.94 -19.78 -0.98
CA VAL A 853 23.60 -20.36 0.19
C VAL A 853 24.82 -21.19 -0.23
N PHE A 854 24.69 -22.05 -1.24
CA PHE A 854 25.81 -22.88 -1.69
C PHE A 854 26.92 -22.06 -2.36
N ILE A 855 26.59 -21.07 -3.20
CA ILE A 855 27.57 -20.17 -3.82
C ILE A 855 28.34 -19.42 -2.73
N LEU A 856 27.63 -18.83 -1.77
CA LEU A 856 28.20 -18.02 -0.71
C LEU A 856 29.16 -18.84 0.16
N ILE A 857 28.72 -19.98 0.65
CA ILE A 857 29.55 -20.86 1.49
C ILE A 857 30.77 -21.36 0.71
N SER A 858 30.60 -21.76 -0.55
CA SER A 858 31.71 -22.27 -1.38
C SER A 858 32.74 -21.18 -1.66
N SER A 859 32.31 -19.95 -1.96
CA SER A 859 33.19 -18.81 -2.21
C SER A 859 34.02 -18.42 -0.98
N LEU A 860 33.35 -18.33 0.19
CA LEU A 860 34.01 -18.01 1.45
C LEU A 860 35.02 -19.08 1.89
N MET A 861 34.70 -20.34 1.68
CA MET A 861 35.61 -21.44 1.98
C MET A 861 36.82 -21.47 1.04
N ARG A 862 36.64 -21.20 -0.26
CA ARG A 862 37.77 -21.03 -1.19
C ARG A 862 38.69 -19.92 -0.74
N TYR A 863 38.17 -18.76 -0.36
CA TYR A 863 38.95 -17.66 0.15
C TYR A 863 39.74 -18.03 1.40
N SER A 864 39.08 -18.67 2.39
CA SER A 864 39.71 -19.09 3.65
C SER A 864 40.79 -20.17 3.46
N MET A 865 40.54 -21.14 2.57
CA MET A 865 41.53 -22.19 2.21
C MET A 865 42.75 -21.59 1.54
N ASN A 866 42.58 -20.65 0.61
CA ASN A 866 43.71 -20.00 -0.06
C ASN A 866 44.60 -19.24 0.94
N LYS A 867 43.98 -18.62 1.97
CA LYS A 867 44.74 -17.93 3.04
C LYS A 867 45.56 -18.91 3.88
N ILE A 868 45.02 -20.10 4.20
CA ILE A 868 45.72 -21.12 5.01
C ILE A 868 46.82 -21.82 4.21
N ASN A 869 46.58 -22.12 2.95
CA ASN A 869 47.58 -22.79 2.10
C ASN A 869 48.84 -21.94 1.84
N LYS A 870 48.76 -20.62 1.99
CA LYS A 870 49.92 -19.72 1.89
C LYS A 870 50.79 -19.69 3.15
N GLN A 871 50.39 -20.34 4.23
CA GLN A 871 51.15 -20.36 5.50
C GLN A 871 52.11 -21.60 5.53
N ASN A 872 53.32 -21.41 6.07
CA ASN A 872 54.30 -22.46 6.21
C ASN A 872 53.88 -23.42 7.35
N THR A 873 53.71 -24.72 7.04
CA THR A 873 53.23 -25.75 7.97
C THR A 873 54.17 -25.93 9.19
N ILE A 874 55.49 -25.90 8.96
CA ILE A 874 56.51 -26.09 10.01
C ILE A 874 56.47 -24.88 10.97
N GLU A 875 56.40 -23.67 10.46
CA GLU A 875 56.38 -22.45 11.27
C GLU A 875 55.09 -22.35 12.08
N THR A 876 53.96 -22.85 11.52
CA THR A 876 52.66 -22.85 12.22
C THR A 876 52.65 -23.84 13.41
N ILE A 877 53.38 -24.94 13.35
CA ILE A 877 53.50 -25.90 14.46
C ILE A 877 54.46 -25.34 15.53
N ARG A 878 55.56 -24.70 15.12
CA ARG A 878 56.61 -24.15 16.00
C ARG A 878 56.13 -22.95 16.83
N ASN A 879 55.26 -22.09 16.31
CA ASN A 879 54.81 -20.85 16.96
C ASN A 879 53.88 -21.06 18.18
N GLU A 880 53.85 -22.26 18.79
CA GLU A 880 53.13 -22.53 20.04
C GLU A 880 53.83 -22.02 21.30
N ASN A 881 55.12 -21.74 21.24
CA ASN A 881 55.98 -21.46 22.37
C ASN A 881 56.35 -19.97 22.57
N ILE A 882 55.68 -19.06 21.90
CA ILE A 882 55.92 -17.60 22.11
C ILE A 882 54.62 -16.91 22.61
#